data_11db0227fcadb3a08a5a4ae5bbf12f7d
#
_entry.id   11db0227fcadb3a08a5a4ae5bbf12f7d
#
_cell.length_a   1.000
_cell.length_b   1.000
_cell.length_c   1.000
_cell.angle_alpha   90.00
_cell.angle_beta   90.00
_cell.angle_gamma   90.00
#
_symmetry.space_group_name_H-M   'P 1'
#
loop_
_entity.id
_entity.type
_entity.pdbx_description
1 polymer ?
#
loop_
_entity_poly.entity_id
_entity_poly.type
_entity_poly.pdbx_seq_one_letter_code
_entity_poly.pdbx_strand_id
1 'polypeptide(L)'
;MYKSLSLIAAALVLPAAAGAQTDTTAIIALDGSSISASIANAAISSLRLTDINQDKLRENAPGRTFPEMIRNIPGVYSTSETGSFGDAKINIRGFKQENISVLLNGIPISGLTSGSMYWNNWMGLSDATASIQVQKGIGNSMLSDNSVGGTVNILTMRPSERPRAEAGWYHTGAGVNNAFVNISTGNMPKGWNLTLMGSYNWGSTFVDCSRISSGSFLAVLDKSFRGGHRLNFTALGSPETHQQRSSRLSYAEMEKYGISYNKSWGWQTAEDGSRFQRTTARNNYFKPYFTLTHSYDGGSSNAGGNGWKAFNTFYLAIANGGGYYSESSGRRISSFVIPEGNEGEGQIDWDAVIADNAAAAPDEYGRRANNVMTDYLAGHIQAGLKSNIVKEFGDRADLDAGIHWQIYDTWEKERITDLLGADYWYEDYEHKSLAGLNGRNPIKGVGDYVRTHNGRRQNYFTAYALAHYKAGNEKQLIFTLGASVSATCLRRWDLYNYTESEKWSDMASRAGGSVKGGVLYRLGRYSKFYANAAFYSRVPYASVFFSNGNNEISRDISNERNTLGEIGYRLACNTFGAEITGYAALWKNKALLSAPYSTIEEDPVKYMVKGLDAFHYGLEADLWWSHERFLRLDAFASVGDWRWKNDVTATIYDPTTLQPMGNVNVYADGLHVGDAPQTQIGASVRLSLTPGLDIRAEWFWNDRYWADFDPVSRTDPEDRADSYRIPSYHLFNVGVKWTGSIRKMGIVLFLNANNIADARYIERSKDGAGHDRATFTGYWAEGRNLNFGIRLML
;
A
#
# COMPACT_ATOMS: atom_id res chain seq x y z
N MET A 1 -27.29 -29.69 0.68
CA MET A 1 -26.80 -28.35 0.42
C MET A 1 -27.79 -27.39 -0.29
N TYR A 2 -29.04 -27.87 -0.58
CA TYR A 2 -30.06 -27.06 -1.30
C TYR A 2 -31.21 -26.54 -0.42
N LYS A 3 -31.19 -26.76 0.89
CA LYS A 3 -32.27 -26.28 1.81
C LYS A 3 -31.95 -25.03 2.63
N SER A 4 -30.72 -24.55 2.60
CA SER A 4 -30.28 -23.36 3.35
C SER A 4 -30.26 -22.04 2.55
N LEU A 5 -30.43 -22.12 1.22
CA LEU A 5 -30.50 -20.89 0.40
C LEU A 5 -31.90 -20.24 0.32
N SER A 6 -32.95 -20.99 0.68
CA SER A 6 -34.33 -20.50 0.59
C SER A 6 -34.75 -19.55 1.71
N LEU A 7 -34.03 -19.50 2.81
CA LEU A 7 -34.32 -18.61 3.94
C LEU A 7 -33.75 -17.20 3.80
N ILE A 8 -32.73 -16.98 2.98
CA ILE A 8 -32.12 -15.68 2.75
C ILE A 8 -32.91 -14.87 1.69
N ALA A 9 -33.58 -15.55 0.77
CA ALA A 9 -34.38 -14.89 -0.26
C ALA A 9 -35.73 -14.37 0.25
N ALA A 10 -36.29 -14.95 1.33
CA ALA A 10 -37.59 -14.55 1.88
C ALA A 10 -37.55 -13.31 2.80
N ALA A 11 -36.37 -12.90 3.28
CA ALA A 11 -36.21 -11.72 4.14
C ALA A 11 -36.12 -10.40 3.37
N LEU A 12 -36.04 -10.42 2.04
CA LEU A 12 -35.81 -9.25 1.19
C LEU A 12 -37.07 -8.57 0.65
N VAL A 13 -38.27 -9.06 0.99
CA VAL A 13 -39.54 -8.52 0.46
C VAL A 13 -40.54 -8.25 1.61
N LEU A 14 -40.26 -7.24 2.42
CA LEU A 14 -41.27 -6.62 3.29
C LEU A 14 -41.30 -5.12 3.03
N PRO A 15 -42.46 -4.52 2.64
CA PRO A 15 -42.58 -3.08 2.55
C PRO A 15 -42.84 -2.53 3.94
N ALA A 16 -41.89 -1.87 4.54
CA ALA A 16 -42.12 -1.09 5.75
C ALA A 16 -42.61 0.32 5.40
N ALA A 17 -43.87 0.58 5.60
CA ALA A 17 -44.40 1.93 5.65
C ALA A 17 -44.09 2.52 7.05
N ALA A 18 -43.16 3.47 7.11
CA ALA A 18 -42.98 4.32 8.28
C ALA A 18 -42.45 5.69 7.85
N GLY A 19 -43.03 6.71 8.46
CA GLY A 19 -42.92 8.11 8.08
C GLY A 19 -41.51 8.69 8.09
N ALA A 20 -41.33 9.60 7.19
CA ALA A 20 -40.07 10.28 6.92
C ALA A 20 -39.70 11.25 8.05
N GLN A 21 -38.54 11.04 8.65
CA GLN A 21 -37.70 12.12 9.14
C GLN A 21 -36.33 11.98 8.47
N THR A 22 -35.97 13.02 7.74
CA THR A 22 -34.74 13.13 6.97
C THR A 22 -33.55 13.15 7.92
N ASP A 23 -32.84 12.01 8.03
CA ASP A 23 -31.47 12.01 8.44
C ASP A 23 -30.62 11.67 7.17
N THR A 24 -30.22 12.73 6.53
CA THR A 24 -29.21 12.69 5.49
C THR A 24 -27.98 12.05 6.11
N THR A 25 -27.63 10.83 5.69
CA THR A 25 -26.20 10.53 5.53
C THR A 25 -25.64 11.76 4.83
N ALA A 26 -24.92 12.58 5.57
CA ALA A 26 -24.38 13.81 5.07
C ALA A 26 -23.56 13.44 3.83
N ILE A 27 -24.15 13.62 2.65
CA ILE A 27 -23.38 13.95 1.49
C ILE A 27 -22.69 15.23 1.95
N ILE A 28 -21.49 15.10 2.48
CA ILE A 28 -20.62 16.23 2.69
C ILE A 28 -20.61 16.84 1.30
N ALA A 29 -21.24 18.00 1.16
CA ALA A 29 -21.17 18.77 -0.07
C ALA A 29 -19.68 19.03 -0.25
N LEU A 30 -19.02 18.15 -1.03
CA LEU A 30 -17.62 18.25 -1.30
C LEU A 30 -17.49 19.54 -2.08
N ASP A 31 -16.81 20.50 -1.49
CA ASP A 31 -16.44 21.76 -2.13
C ASP A 31 -15.85 21.46 -3.52
N GLY A 32 -16.06 22.28 -4.53
CA GLY A 32 -15.71 21.99 -5.94
C GLY A 32 -14.30 21.42 -6.17
N SER A 33 -13.31 21.76 -5.32
CA SER A 33 -11.97 21.17 -5.36
C SER A 33 -11.91 19.72 -4.86
N SER A 34 -12.91 19.24 -4.06
CA SER A 34 -12.98 17.84 -3.64
C SER A 34 -13.60 16.94 -4.69
N ILE A 35 -14.44 17.48 -5.56
CA ILE A 35 -15.02 16.71 -6.67
C ILE A 35 -13.93 16.26 -7.65
N SER A 36 -12.89 17.07 -7.89
CA SER A 36 -11.79 16.72 -8.78
C SER A 36 -10.86 15.65 -8.24
N ALA A 37 -10.67 15.63 -6.93
CA ALA A 37 -9.83 14.63 -6.28
C ALA A 37 -10.63 13.37 -5.90
N SER A 38 -11.96 13.43 -5.93
CA SER A 38 -12.83 12.29 -5.63
C SER A 38 -12.81 11.27 -6.77
N ILE A 39 -12.77 9.98 -6.42
CA ILE A 39 -12.77 8.88 -7.40
C ILE A 39 -14.10 8.83 -8.17
N ALA A 40 -15.21 9.12 -7.52
CA ALA A 40 -16.53 9.08 -8.13
C ALA A 40 -17.55 9.88 -7.32
N ASN A 41 -18.58 10.37 -8.00
CA ASN A 41 -19.78 10.83 -7.33
C ASN A 41 -20.68 9.62 -7.01
N ALA A 42 -20.76 9.24 -5.76
CA ALA A 42 -21.53 8.07 -5.31
C ALA A 42 -23.02 8.12 -5.71
N ALA A 43 -23.56 9.30 -6.04
CA ALA A 43 -24.93 9.46 -6.47
C ALA A 43 -25.20 8.99 -7.90
N ILE A 44 -24.21 9.11 -8.79
CA ILE A 44 -24.33 8.79 -10.23
C ILE A 44 -23.45 7.64 -10.66
N SER A 45 -22.55 7.17 -9.79
CA SER A 45 -21.63 6.06 -10.10
C SER A 45 -22.38 4.72 -10.00
N SER A 46 -22.19 3.87 -11.02
CA SER A 46 -22.56 2.44 -10.97
C SER A 46 -21.65 1.64 -10.06
N LEU A 47 -20.69 2.27 -9.38
CA LEU A 47 -19.66 1.60 -8.62
C LEU A 47 -19.82 1.79 -7.13
N ARG A 48 -19.28 0.82 -6.42
CA ARG A 48 -19.13 0.87 -4.99
C ARG A 48 -17.94 1.75 -4.62
N LEU A 49 -18.23 2.90 -4.03
CA LEU A 49 -17.28 3.74 -3.34
C LEU A 49 -17.51 3.63 -1.84
N THR A 50 -16.52 3.18 -1.09
CA THR A 50 -16.53 3.25 0.37
C THR A 50 -15.71 4.48 0.77
N ASP A 51 -16.33 5.40 1.49
CA ASP A 51 -15.69 6.60 2.03
C ASP A 51 -15.56 6.48 3.56
N ILE A 52 -14.35 6.58 4.06
CA ILE A 52 -14.04 6.55 5.50
C ILE A 52 -13.63 7.96 5.89
N ASN A 53 -14.46 8.62 6.66
CA ASN A 53 -14.25 9.98 7.10
C ASN A 53 -13.20 10.10 8.22
N GLN A 54 -12.77 11.33 8.49
CA GLN A 54 -11.72 11.66 9.46
C GLN A 54 -12.01 11.14 10.87
N ASP A 55 -13.25 11.20 11.33
CA ASP A 55 -13.60 10.74 12.69
C ASP A 55 -13.38 9.23 12.84
N LYS A 56 -13.81 8.44 11.86
CA LYS A 56 -13.56 6.99 11.84
C LYS A 56 -12.06 6.67 11.72
N LEU A 57 -11.31 7.44 10.92
CA LEU A 57 -9.87 7.28 10.79
C LEU A 57 -9.17 7.52 12.13
N ARG A 58 -9.49 8.61 12.82
CA ARG A 58 -8.90 8.96 14.10
C ARG A 58 -9.27 8.00 15.24
N GLU A 59 -10.46 7.42 15.20
CA GLU A 59 -10.85 6.35 16.14
C GLU A 59 -10.05 5.06 15.93
N ASN A 60 -9.62 4.79 14.70
CA ASN A 60 -8.91 3.56 14.32
C ASN A 60 -7.39 3.71 14.26
N ALA A 61 -6.85 4.93 14.18
CA ALA A 61 -5.44 5.19 13.97
C ALA A 61 -4.50 4.65 15.06
N PRO A 62 -4.85 4.74 16.38
CA PRO A 62 -3.93 4.31 17.41
C PRO A 62 -3.60 2.81 17.32
N GLY A 63 -2.32 2.51 17.17
CA GLY A 63 -1.80 1.15 17.10
C GLY A 63 -2.09 0.41 15.78
N ARG A 64 -2.47 1.13 14.72
CA ARG A 64 -2.70 0.54 13.40
C ARG A 64 -1.88 1.25 12.34
N THR A 65 -1.37 0.50 11.39
CA THR A 65 -0.80 1.07 10.16
C THR A 65 -1.87 1.73 9.31
N PHE A 66 -1.48 2.63 8.42
CA PHE A 66 -2.45 3.33 7.57
C PHE A 66 -3.37 2.39 6.77
N PRO A 67 -2.88 1.32 6.11
CA PRO A 67 -3.75 0.36 5.43
C PRO A 67 -4.73 -0.39 6.34
N GLU A 68 -4.41 -0.63 7.59
CA GLU A 68 -5.31 -1.32 8.51
C GLU A 68 -6.57 -0.51 8.86
N MET A 69 -6.56 0.80 8.59
CA MET A 69 -7.74 1.64 8.79
C MET A 69 -8.90 1.31 7.85
N ILE A 70 -8.62 0.61 6.73
CA ILE A 70 -9.62 0.19 5.74
C ILE A 70 -9.95 -1.31 5.78
N ARG A 71 -9.44 -2.06 6.76
CA ARG A 71 -9.63 -3.52 6.88
C ARG A 71 -11.07 -3.97 7.08
N ASN A 72 -11.96 -3.05 7.50
CA ASN A 72 -13.38 -3.33 7.71
C ASN A 72 -14.18 -3.31 6.39
N ILE A 73 -13.53 -3.17 5.25
CA ILE A 73 -14.15 -3.23 3.93
C ILE A 73 -14.07 -4.66 3.40
N PRO A 74 -15.19 -5.31 3.03
CA PRO A 74 -15.15 -6.69 2.52
C PRO A 74 -14.23 -6.84 1.31
N GLY A 75 -13.43 -7.90 1.29
CA GLY A 75 -12.45 -8.18 0.24
C GLY A 75 -11.18 -7.31 0.30
N VAL A 76 -11.03 -6.47 1.33
CA VAL A 76 -9.79 -5.75 1.62
C VAL A 76 -9.05 -6.48 2.75
N TYR A 77 -7.79 -6.81 2.51
CA TYR A 77 -6.89 -7.38 3.50
C TYR A 77 -5.66 -6.49 3.63
N SER A 78 -5.35 -6.12 4.85
CA SER A 78 -4.20 -5.28 5.17
C SER A 78 -3.37 -5.91 6.28
N THR A 79 -2.05 -5.77 6.18
CA THR A 79 -1.08 -6.37 7.09
C THR A 79 -0.04 -5.37 7.52
N SER A 80 0.55 -5.61 8.69
CA SER A 80 1.81 -5.01 9.13
C SER A 80 2.94 -5.98 8.81
N GLU A 81 3.62 -5.82 7.70
CA GLU A 81 4.52 -6.83 7.11
C GLU A 81 5.66 -7.24 8.05
N THR A 82 6.40 -6.27 8.56
CA THR A 82 7.60 -6.54 9.40
C THR A 82 7.35 -6.40 10.88
N GLY A 83 6.12 -6.08 11.26
CA GLY A 83 5.77 -5.70 12.63
C GLY A 83 6.32 -4.33 13.03
N SER A 84 6.94 -3.58 12.11
CA SER A 84 7.30 -2.19 12.34
C SER A 84 6.11 -1.27 12.05
N PHE A 85 6.12 -0.12 12.72
CA PHE A 85 5.11 0.90 12.49
C PHE A 85 5.34 1.58 11.12
N GLY A 86 4.43 1.34 10.18
CA GLY A 86 4.51 1.92 8.84
C GLY A 86 4.81 0.93 7.73
N ASP A 87 5.47 -0.19 7.99
CA ASP A 87 5.55 -1.26 7.00
C ASP A 87 4.21 -1.98 6.93
N ALA A 88 3.61 -1.93 5.76
CA ALA A 88 2.29 -2.48 5.56
C ALA A 88 2.08 -2.88 4.11
N LYS A 89 1.14 -3.77 3.89
CA LYS A 89 0.66 -4.15 2.56
C LYS A 89 -0.86 -4.13 2.52
N ILE A 90 -1.39 -3.99 1.33
CA ILE A 90 -2.82 -4.03 1.07
C ILE A 90 -3.09 -5.01 -0.08
N ASN A 91 -4.11 -5.83 0.09
CA ASN A 91 -4.67 -6.69 -0.95
C ASN A 91 -6.16 -6.37 -1.11
N ILE A 92 -6.65 -6.32 -2.33
CA ILE A 92 -8.08 -6.17 -2.64
C ILE A 92 -8.48 -7.31 -3.55
N ARG A 93 -9.42 -8.18 -3.10
CA ARG A 93 -9.90 -9.35 -3.86
C ARG A 93 -8.76 -10.27 -4.35
N GLY A 94 -7.71 -10.43 -3.52
CA GLY A 94 -6.52 -11.21 -3.85
C GLY A 94 -5.50 -10.51 -4.75
N PHE A 95 -5.82 -9.33 -5.27
CA PHE A 95 -4.84 -8.52 -5.98
C PHE A 95 -3.91 -7.83 -4.99
N LYS A 96 -2.61 -8.10 -5.13
CA LYS A 96 -1.57 -7.50 -4.30
C LYS A 96 -1.42 -6.01 -4.60
N GLN A 97 -0.76 -5.30 -3.70
CA GLN A 97 -0.61 -3.86 -3.67
C GLN A 97 -0.13 -3.24 -5.01
N GLU A 98 0.78 -3.87 -5.73
CA GLU A 98 1.26 -3.41 -7.05
C GLU A 98 0.16 -3.40 -8.13
N ASN A 99 -0.98 -4.02 -7.86
CA ASN A 99 -2.14 -4.04 -8.74
C ASN A 99 -3.28 -3.14 -8.25
N ILE A 100 -3.01 -2.34 -7.22
CA ILE A 100 -3.94 -1.38 -6.62
C ILE A 100 -3.38 0.02 -6.83
N SER A 101 -4.18 0.92 -7.37
CA SER A 101 -3.79 2.31 -7.50
C SER A 101 -3.95 3.03 -6.17
N VAL A 102 -2.86 3.51 -5.60
CA VAL A 102 -2.88 4.37 -4.40
C VAL A 102 -2.68 5.81 -4.82
N LEU A 103 -3.67 6.65 -4.53
CA LEU A 103 -3.69 8.05 -4.91
C LEU A 103 -3.67 8.94 -3.67
N LEU A 104 -2.99 10.07 -3.78
CA LEU A 104 -3.05 11.17 -2.83
C LEU A 104 -3.66 12.40 -3.54
N ASN A 105 -4.82 12.84 -3.09
CA ASN A 105 -5.60 13.89 -3.76
C ASN A 105 -5.79 13.63 -5.26
N GLY A 106 -5.99 12.37 -5.65
CA GLY A 106 -6.18 11.97 -7.04
C GLY A 106 -4.91 11.80 -7.87
N ILE A 107 -3.72 11.94 -7.29
CA ILE A 107 -2.43 11.76 -7.97
C ILE A 107 -1.79 10.44 -7.51
N PRO A 108 -1.34 9.56 -8.43
CA PRO A 108 -0.67 8.31 -8.09
C PRO A 108 0.63 8.54 -7.30
N ILE A 109 0.80 7.82 -6.19
CA ILE A 109 1.99 7.90 -5.32
C ILE A 109 2.81 6.61 -5.24
N SER A 110 2.33 5.52 -5.85
CA SER A 110 3.09 4.28 -6.01
C SER A 110 4.26 4.47 -6.98
N GLY A 111 5.34 3.74 -6.78
CA GLY A 111 6.52 3.81 -7.64
C GLY A 111 6.28 3.21 -9.03
N LEU A 112 6.71 3.87 -10.10
CA LEU A 112 6.57 3.37 -11.48
C LEU A 112 7.54 2.21 -11.79
N THR A 113 8.55 1.98 -10.95
CA THR A 113 9.52 0.90 -11.15
C THR A 113 8.89 -0.47 -10.96
N SER A 114 8.10 -0.66 -9.90
CA SER A 114 7.52 -1.95 -9.49
C SER A 114 6.05 -1.90 -9.08
N GLY A 115 5.44 -0.71 -9.05
CA GLY A 115 4.09 -0.51 -8.49
C GLY A 115 4.02 -0.54 -6.97
N SER A 116 5.15 -0.72 -6.30
CA SER A 116 5.18 -0.81 -4.84
C SER A 116 4.83 0.52 -4.18
N MET A 117 4.10 0.40 -3.09
CA MET A 117 3.81 1.48 -2.15
C MET A 117 4.54 1.18 -0.85
N TYR A 118 5.40 2.08 -0.43
CA TYR A 118 6.12 1.99 0.85
C TYR A 118 5.45 2.92 1.84
N TRP A 119 4.60 2.36 2.71
CA TRP A 119 3.77 3.11 3.64
C TRP A 119 4.57 3.80 4.74
N ASN A 120 5.74 3.26 5.09
CA ASN A 120 6.69 3.88 6.01
C ASN A 120 7.14 5.28 5.56
N ASN A 121 7.22 5.55 4.25
CA ASN A 121 7.52 6.89 3.73
C ASN A 121 6.41 7.92 4.01
N TRP A 122 5.29 7.49 4.61
CA TRP A 122 4.08 8.26 4.84
C TRP A 122 3.54 8.10 6.27
N MET A 123 4.41 7.92 7.26
CA MET A 123 4.01 7.60 8.64
C MET A 123 3.02 8.57 9.28
N GLY A 124 3.05 9.86 8.93
CA GLY A 124 2.09 10.86 9.41
C GLY A 124 0.85 11.03 8.54
N LEU A 125 0.64 10.15 7.56
CA LEU A 125 -0.47 10.29 6.63
C LEU A 125 -1.84 10.18 7.33
N SER A 126 -1.96 9.37 8.39
CA SER A 126 -3.18 9.27 9.21
C SER A 126 -3.58 10.62 9.81
N ASP A 127 -2.61 11.40 10.28
CA ASP A 127 -2.85 12.71 10.90
C ASP A 127 -3.21 13.77 9.85
N ALA A 128 -2.69 13.61 8.62
CA ALA A 128 -2.92 14.50 7.49
C ALA A 128 -4.20 14.21 6.68
N THR A 129 -4.87 13.07 6.93
CA THR A 129 -5.97 12.56 6.10
C THR A 129 -7.34 13.06 6.59
N ALA A 130 -8.15 13.58 5.66
CA ALA A 130 -9.56 13.91 5.89
C ALA A 130 -10.49 12.74 5.58
N SER A 131 -10.23 11.99 4.49
CA SER A 131 -10.98 10.78 4.17
C SER A 131 -10.18 9.83 3.29
N ILE A 132 -10.56 8.55 3.31
CA ILE A 132 -10.05 7.53 2.40
C ILE A 132 -11.21 7.00 1.57
N GLN A 133 -11.06 7.07 0.26
CA GLN A 133 -12.01 6.55 -0.71
C GLN A 133 -11.48 5.24 -1.27
N VAL A 134 -12.21 4.16 -1.07
CA VAL A 134 -11.84 2.83 -1.58
C VAL A 134 -12.85 2.40 -2.63
N GLN A 135 -12.33 2.11 -3.82
CA GLN A 135 -13.08 1.55 -4.93
C GLN A 135 -12.44 0.22 -5.31
N LYS A 136 -13.22 -0.86 -5.24
CA LYS A 136 -12.77 -2.21 -5.55
C LYS A 136 -13.04 -2.54 -7.01
N GLY A 137 -12.15 -3.33 -7.62
CA GLY A 137 -12.33 -3.83 -8.99
C GLY A 137 -12.40 -2.74 -10.06
N ILE A 138 -13.48 -2.75 -10.86
CA ILE A 138 -13.64 -1.82 -11.98
C ILE A 138 -13.84 -0.40 -11.48
N GLY A 139 -12.83 0.45 -11.64
CA GLY A 139 -12.93 1.87 -11.34
C GLY A 139 -13.68 2.64 -12.43
N ASN A 140 -14.74 3.41 -12.10
CA ASN A 140 -15.27 4.45 -13.01
C ASN A 140 -14.39 5.69 -13.01
N SER A 141 -13.46 5.77 -12.06
CA SER A 141 -12.52 6.85 -12.05
C SER A 141 -11.49 6.65 -13.14
N MET A 142 -11.29 7.67 -13.93
CA MET A 142 -10.13 7.80 -14.80
C MET A 142 -8.93 8.38 -14.04
N LEU A 143 -9.05 8.54 -12.73
CA LEU A 143 -7.95 9.00 -11.87
C LEU A 143 -6.87 7.94 -11.73
N SER A 144 -7.23 6.65 -11.86
CA SER A 144 -6.30 5.53 -11.71
C SER A 144 -5.87 4.97 -13.07
N ASP A 145 -4.59 4.78 -13.21
CA ASP A 145 -4.00 4.17 -14.38
C ASP A 145 -4.17 2.64 -14.32
N ASN A 146 -5.22 2.13 -14.96
CA ASN A 146 -5.38 0.70 -15.27
C ASN A 146 -5.16 -0.28 -14.09
N SER A 147 -5.59 0.07 -12.90
CA SER A 147 -5.53 -0.79 -11.72
C SER A 147 -6.60 -1.88 -11.77
N VAL A 148 -6.20 -3.12 -11.58
CA VAL A 148 -7.07 -4.31 -11.64
C VAL A 148 -7.77 -4.57 -10.32
N GLY A 149 -7.05 -4.45 -9.20
CA GLY A 149 -7.57 -4.72 -7.86
C GLY A 149 -8.50 -3.64 -7.35
N GLY A 150 -8.30 -2.40 -7.79
CA GLY A 150 -9.08 -1.26 -7.35
C GLY A 150 -8.23 -0.02 -7.09
N THR A 151 -8.84 0.97 -6.47
CA THR A 151 -8.22 2.26 -6.19
C THR A 151 -8.45 2.65 -4.73
N VAL A 152 -7.40 3.12 -4.07
CA VAL A 152 -7.44 3.75 -2.75
C VAL A 152 -7.01 5.20 -2.92
N ASN A 153 -7.94 6.14 -2.74
CA ASN A 153 -7.65 7.56 -2.85
C ASN A 153 -7.68 8.21 -1.47
N ILE A 154 -6.59 8.83 -1.10
CA ILE A 154 -6.38 9.48 0.18
C ILE A 154 -6.59 10.97 -0.03
N LEU A 155 -7.54 11.54 0.66
CA LEU A 155 -7.81 12.97 0.62
C LEU A 155 -7.21 13.63 1.86
N THR A 156 -6.31 14.56 1.66
CA THR A 156 -5.69 15.31 2.78
C THR A 156 -6.68 16.28 3.40
N MET A 157 -6.41 16.66 4.64
CA MET A 157 -7.15 17.73 5.31
C MET A 157 -7.15 18.99 4.44
N ARG A 158 -8.28 19.71 4.52
CA ARG A 158 -8.51 20.96 3.82
C ARG A 158 -8.66 22.09 4.82
N PRO A 159 -8.44 23.31 4.38
CA PRO A 159 -8.73 24.46 5.19
C PRO A 159 -10.19 24.48 5.62
N SER A 160 -10.42 24.70 6.90
CA SER A 160 -11.73 24.87 7.49
C SER A 160 -12.29 26.26 7.15
N GLU A 161 -13.62 26.40 7.05
CA GLU A 161 -14.25 27.72 6.89
C GLU A 161 -14.10 28.60 8.15
N ARG A 162 -14.05 27.98 9.33
CA ARG A 162 -13.89 28.64 10.63
C ARG A 162 -12.51 28.35 11.20
N PRO A 163 -11.94 29.27 12.00
CA PRO A 163 -10.74 29.00 12.76
C PRO A 163 -10.90 27.75 13.61
N ARG A 164 -9.90 26.88 13.60
CA ARG A 164 -9.89 25.63 14.36
C ARG A 164 -8.48 25.30 14.78
N ALA A 165 -8.31 24.85 16.00
CA ALA A 165 -7.07 24.26 16.47
C ALA A 165 -7.39 22.90 17.12
N GLU A 166 -6.46 21.98 16.96
CA GLU A 166 -6.57 20.65 17.51
C GLU A 166 -5.18 20.16 17.89
N ALA A 167 -5.06 19.51 19.05
CA ALA A 167 -3.84 18.84 19.49
C ALA A 167 -4.22 17.50 20.10
N GLY A 168 -3.34 16.50 19.97
CA GLY A 168 -3.58 15.21 20.56
C GLY A 168 -2.30 14.45 20.83
N TRP A 169 -2.46 13.44 21.63
CA TRP A 169 -1.42 12.45 21.92
C TRP A 169 -2.05 11.07 22.11
N TYR A 170 -1.39 10.05 21.64
CA TYR A 170 -1.74 8.67 21.94
C TYR A 170 -0.52 7.81 22.20
N HIS A 171 -0.76 6.72 22.93
CA HIS A 171 0.21 5.66 23.24
C HIS A 171 -0.37 4.30 22.84
N THR A 172 0.46 3.46 22.22
CA THR A 172 0.12 2.07 21.90
C THR A 172 0.72 1.12 22.92
N GLY A 173 0.05 0.00 23.17
CA GLY A 173 0.52 -1.02 24.12
C GLY A 173 1.89 -1.60 23.75
N ALA A 174 2.27 -1.55 22.48
CA ALA A 174 3.58 -1.93 22.00
C ALA A 174 4.69 -0.91 22.35
N GLY A 175 4.34 0.34 22.68
CA GLY A 175 5.30 1.38 23.08
C GLY A 175 5.47 2.54 22.11
N VAL A 176 4.71 2.60 21.01
CA VAL A 176 4.71 3.74 20.08
C VAL A 176 3.88 4.88 20.64
N ASN A 177 4.43 6.09 20.60
CA ASN A 177 3.75 7.32 20.93
C ASN A 177 3.57 8.16 19.66
N ASN A 178 2.48 8.92 19.60
CA ASN A 178 2.25 9.96 18.61
C ASN A 178 1.78 11.23 19.32
N ALA A 179 2.31 12.36 18.92
CA ALA A 179 1.78 13.68 19.29
C ALA A 179 1.55 14.49 18.01
N PHE A 180 0.41 15.19 17.93
CA PHE A 180 0.09 16.00 16.76
C PHE A 180 -0.55 17.33 17.13
N VAL A 181 -0.41 18.30 16.24
CA VAL A 181 -1.11 19.59 16.27
C VAL A 181 -1.60 19.91 14.87
N ASN A 182 -2.82 20.47 14.80
CA ASN A 182 -3.45 20.90 13.57
C ASN A 182 -4.11 22.27 13.79
N ILE A 183 -3.84 23.24 12.92
CA ILE A 183 -4.34 24.61 13.02
C ILE A 183 -4.87 25.02 11.65
N SER A 184 -6.11 25.54 11.62
CA SER A 184 -6.70 26.16 10.43
C SER A 184 -7.11 27.60 10.78
N THR A 185 -6.78 28.54 9.90
CA THR A 185 -7.09 29.96 10.09
C THR A 185 -8.58 30.28 9.89
N GLY A 186 -9.32 29.37 9.26
CA GLY A 186 -10.62 29.72 8.70
C GLY A 186 -10.50 30.63 7.47
N ASN A 187 -11.63 31.10 6.98
CA ASN A 187 -11.69 32.02 5.85
C ASN A 187 -11.10 33.39 6.25
N MET A 188 -9.97 33.75 5.65
CA MET A 188 -9.32 35.05 5.82
C MET A 188 -9.79 36.05 4.73
N PRO A 189 -9.55 37.36 4.94
CA PRO A 189 -9.87 38.39 3.95
C PRO A 189 -9.30 38.07 2.57
N LYS A 190 -9.97 38.50 1.52
CA LYS A 190 -9.60 38.29 0.11
C LYS A 190 -9.58 36.82 -0.33
N GLY A 191 -10.25 35.93 0.40
CA GLY A 191 -10.42 34.51 0.02
C GLY A 191 -9.21 33.62 0.26
N TRP A 192 -8.32 33.98 1.17
CA TRP A 192 -7.24 33.10 1.62
C TRP A 192 -7.69 32.16 2.75
N ASN A 193 -7.06 31.01 2.83
CA ASN A 193 -7.23 30.07 3.94
C ASN A 193 -5.96 29.21 4.08
N LEU A 194 -5.54 28.93 5.32
CA LEU A 194 -4.32 28.18 5.62
C LEU A 194 -4.64 27.09 6.64
N THR A 195 -4.17 25.88 6.39
CA THR A 195 -4.11 24.79 7.39
C THR A 195 -2.68 24.28 7.51
N LEU A 196 -2.22 24.14 8.75
CA LEU A 196 -0.94 23.56 9.10
C LEU A 196 -1.14 22.38 10.05
N MET A 197 -0.44 21.30 9.83
CA MET A 197 -0.38 20.14 10.73
C MET A 197 1.08 19.74 10.92
N GLY A 198 1.41 19.37 12.14
CA GLY A 198 2.65 18.71 12.50
C GLY A 198 2.38 17.53 13.41
N SER A 199 3.12 16.43 13.24
CA SER A 199 3.08 15.30 14.14
C SER A 199 4.44 14.65 14.31
N TYR A 200 4.59 13.88 15.39
CA TYR A 200 5.82 13.15 15.69
C TYR A 200 5.47 11.80 16.32
N ASN A 201 6.06 10.73 15.75
CA ASN A 201 5.96 9.36 16.23
C ASN A 201 7.31 8.93 16.82
N TRP A 202 7.30 8.30 18.00
CA TRP A 202 8.50 7.75 18.64
C TRP A 202 8.20 6.55 19.50
N GLY A 203 9.20 5.71 19.72
CA GLY A 203 9.09 4.53 20.56
C GLY A 203 9.59 3.27 19.89
N SER A 204 9.00 2.14 20.25
CA SER A 204 9.30 0.83 19.64
C SER A 204 8.00 0.08 19.40
N THR A 205 8.01 -0.91 18.50
CA THR A 205 6.87 -1.81 18.29
C THR A 205 7.00 -3.06 19.20
N PHE A 206 6.12 -4.04 19.03
CA PHE A 206 6.19 -5.33 19.74
C PHE A 206 7.38 -6.19 19.30
N VAL A 207 8.01 -5.88 18.17
CA VAL A 207 9.18 -6.58 17.62
C VAL A 207 10.44 -6.08 18.32
N ASP A 208 11.32 -6.99 18.69
CA ASP A 208 12.59 -6.64 19.35
C ASP A 208 13.47 -5.78 18.42
N CYS A 209 14.13 -4.76 19.01
CA CYS A 209 14.98 -3.83 18.26
C CYS A 209 14.26 -3.17 17.06
N SER A 210 13.08 -2.56 17.33
CA SER A 210 12.22 -1.91 16.33
C SER A 210 11.95 -0.45 16.65
N ARG A 211 13.00 0.31 17.02
CA ARG A 211 12.86 1.73 17.35
C ARG A 211 12.38 2.55 16.15
N ILE A 212 11.50 3.52 16.42
CA ILE A 212 10.90 4.42 15.45
C ILE A 212 11.17 5.88 15.87
N SER A 213 11.40 6.73 14.88
CA SER A 213 11.43 8.18 14.99
C SER A 213 10.96 8.77 13.66
N SER A 214 9.79 9.41 13.66
CA SER A 214 9.23 10.00 12.44
C SER A 214 8.52 11.30 12.72
N GLY A 215 8.98 12.38 12.09
CA GLY A 215 8.25 13.64 12.02
C GLY A 215 7.30 13.65 10.82
N SER A 216 6.24 14.48 10.86
CA SER A 216 5.37 14.69 9.71
C SER A 216 4.82 16.11 9.69
N PHE A 217 4.60 16.62 8.50
CA PHE A 217 3.98 17.92 8.32
C PHE A 217 3.01 17.92 7.14
N LEU A 218 2.00 18.79 7.26
CA LEU A 218 1.11 19.16 6.15
C LEU A 218 0.91 20.68 6.20
N ALA A 219 1.03 21.33 5.04
CA ALA A 219 0.65 22.72 4.84
C ALA A 219 -0.29 22.82 3.64
N VAL A 220 -1.47 23.37 3.82
CA VAL A 220 -2.45 23.60 2.75
C VAL A 220 -2.81 25.06 2.71
N LEU A 221 -2.52 25.72 1.60
CA LEU A 221 -2.85 27.12 1.34
C LEU A 221 -3.86 27.19 0.21
N ASP A 222 -5.01 27.74 0.50
CA ASP A 222 -6.08 27.98 -0.47
C ASP A 222 -6.25 29.45 -0.80
N LYS A 223 -6.54 29.73 -2.06
CA LYS A 223 -6.91 31.03 -2.56
C LYS A 223 -8.12 30.93 -3.49
N SER A 224 -9.26 31.44 -3.05
CA SER A 224 -10.46 31.59 -3.87
C SER A 224 -10.45 32.95 -4.59
N PHE A 225 -10.82 32.95 -5.87
CA PHE A 225 -10.94 34.12 -6.70
C PHE A 225 -12.40 34.33 -7.11
N ARG A 226 -12.72 35.50 -7.65
CA ARG A 226 -14.00 35.74 -8.29
C ARG A 226 -14.11 34.92 -9.58
N GLY A 227 -15.32 34.57 -10.00
CA GLY A 227 -15.57 33.83 -11.24
C GLY A 227 -15.31 32.33 -11.16
N GLY A 228 -15.35 31.75 -9.94
CA GLY A 228 -15.29 30.29 -9.77
C GLY A 228 -13.88 29.67 -9.82
N HIS A 229 -12.83 30.50 -9.84
CA HIS A 229 -11.45 30.02 -9.82
C HIS A 229 -10.91 29.85 -8.40
N ARG A 230 -10.11 28.79 -8.19
CA ARG A 230 -9.41 28.53 -6.92
C ARG A 230 -8.02 27.98 -7.19
N LEU A 231 -7.07 28.37 -6.38
CA LEU A 231 -5.74 27.77 -6.29
C LEU A 231 -5.57 27.10 -4.94
N ASN A 232 -5.06 25.86 -4.93
CA ASN A 232 -4.69 25.13 -3.75
C ASN A 232 -3.22 24.71 -3.87
N PHE A 233 -2.42 25.10 -2.89
CA PHE A 233 -1.07 24.58 -2.73
C PHE A 233 -1.06 23.64 -1.53
N THR A 234 -0.54 22.42 -1.72
CA THR A 234 -0.36 21.44 -0.65
C THR A 234 1.09 21.00 -0.61
N ALA A 235 1.67 21.02 0.58
CA ALA A 235 2.99 20.47 0.87
C ALA A 235 2.86 19.49 2.03
N LEU A 236 3.39 18.28 1.89
CA LEU A 236 3.46 17.30 2.97
C LEU A 236 4.73 16.47 2.88
N GLY A 237 5.09 15.85 4.00
CA GLY A 237 6.24 14.95 4.08
C GLY A 237 6.38 14.33 5.45
N SER A 238 7.05 13.18 5.49
CA SER A 238 7.29 12.42 6.71
C SER A 238 8.73 11.93 6.73
N PRO A 239 9.71 12.77 7.21
CA PRO A 239 11.07 12.26 7.47
C PRO A 239 10.98 11.20 8.56
N GLU A 240 11.59 10.04 8.29
CA GLU A 240 11.50 8.90 9.17
C GLU A 240 12.83 8.16 9.29
N THR A 241 13.01 7.51 10.44
CA THR A 241 14.01 6.48 10.69
C THR A 241 13.36 5.38 11.52
N HIS A 242 13.51 4.14 11.10
CA HIS A 242 13.02 3.01 11.87
C HIS A 242 13.90 1.78 11.71
N GLN A 243 13.89 0.92 12.72
CA GLN A 243 14.44 -0.42 12.70
C GLN A 243 13.30 -1.40 12.44
N GLN A 244 13.61 -2.53 11.81
CA GLN A 244 12.60 -3.50 11.42
C GLN A 244 13.11 -4.93 11.52
N ARG A 245 12.19 -5.88 11.48
CA ARG A 245 12.47 -7.29 11.27
C ARG A 245 12.46 -7.57 9.76
N SER A 246 13.62 -7.78 9.16
CA SER A 246 13.72 -8.01 7.73
C SER A 246 13.45 -9.47 7.30
N SER A 247 13.47 -10.41 8.24
CA SER A 247 13.30 -11.85 7.96
C SER A 247 12.00 -12.38 8.51
N ARG A 248 11.35 -13.30 7.78
CA ARG A 248 10.24 -14.09 8.28
C ARG A 248 10.74 -15.11 9.31
N LEU A 249 9.87 -15.56 10.18
CA LEU A 249 10.16 -16.63 11.14
C LEU A 249 9.59 -17.95 10.63
N SER A 250 10.32 -19.03 10.85
CA SER A 250 9.76 -20.36 10.79
C SER A 250 8.84 -20.59 12.00
N TYR A 251 8.01 -21.63 11.95
CA TYR A 251 7.15 -21.96 13.07
C TYR A 251 7.97 -22.34 14.32
N ALA A 252 9.06 -23.07 14.13
CA ALA A 252 9.96 -23.47 15.21
C ALA A 252 10.64 -22.27 15.89
N GLU A 253 11.08 -21.29 15.12
CA GLU A 253 11.65 -20.05 15.67
C GLU A 253 10.61 -19.25 16.47
N MET A 254 9.39 -19.16 15.95
CA MET A 254 8.29 -18.49 16.67
C MET A 254 7.93 -19.22 17.96
N GLU A 255 7.89 -20.56 17.99
CA GLU A 255 7.64 -21.32 19.20
C GLU A 255 8.77 -21.18 20.23
N LYS A 256 10.04 -21.15 19.78
CA LYS A 256 11.22 -21.07 20.65
C LYS A 256 11.42 -19.67 21.21
N TYR A 257 11.33 -18.64 20.35
CA TYR A 257 11.74 -17.27 20.71
C TYR A 257 10.56 -16.29 20.85
N GLY A 258 9.36 -16.68 20.44
CA GLY A 258 8.16 -15.85 20.49
C GLY A 258 7.96 -14.99 19.24
N ILE A 259 6.79 -14.32 19.18
CA ILE A 259 6.37 -13.49 18.05
C ILE A 259 7.17 -12.19 17.89
N SER A 260 7.82 -11.72 18.95
CA SER A 260 8.65 -10.51 18.96
C SER A 260 10.05 -10.74 18.40
N TYR A 261 10.47 -11.99 18.27
CA TYR A 261 11.82 -12.35 17.84
C TYR A 261 12.19 -11.71 16.51
N ASN A 262 13.40 -11.14 16.48
CA ASN A 262 13.96 -10.44 15.31
C ASN A 262 15.41 -10.89 15.09
N LYS A 263 15.67 -11.58 13.98
CA LYS A 263 17.00 -12.07 13.59
C LYS A 263 17.93 -10.97 13.07
N SER A 264 17.44 -9.74 12.89
CA SER A 264 18.17 -8.68 12.20
C SER A 264 19.02 -7.82 13.13
N TRP A 265 19.19 -8.20 14.38
CA TRP A 265 20.00 -7.48 15.37
C TRP A 265 20.76 -8.41 16.29
N GLY A 266 21.70 -7.87 17.02
CA GLY A 266 22.40 -8.56 18.05
C GLY A 266 23.24 -7.63 18.93
N TRP A 267 24.15 -8.20 19.70
CA TRP A 267 24.97 -7.47 20.65
C TRP A 267 26.39 -7.29 20.10
N GLN A 268 26.93 -6.07 20.28
CA GLN A 268 28.34 -5.75 20.08
C GLN A 268 28.93 -5.22 21.37
N THR A 269 30.15 -5.65 21.68
CA THR A 269 30.95 -5.15 22.80
C THR A 269 31.82 -3.98 22.33
N ALA A 270 31.71 -2.84 23.00
CA ALA A 270 32.58 -1.69 22.76
C ALA A 270 33.94 -1.89 23.43
N GLU A 271 34.94 -1.05 23.09
CA GLU A 271 36.29 -1.08 23.65
C GLU A 271 36.33 -0.92 25.18
N ASP A 272 35.35 -0.20 25.73
CA ASP A 272 35.19 -0.03 27.21
C ASP A 272 34.52 -1.20 27.91
N GLY A 273 34.18 -2.26 27.17
CA GLY A 273 33.48 -3.45 27.66
C GLY A 273 31.96 -3.29 27.76
N SER A 274 31.38 -2.11 27.44
CA SER A 274 29.93 -1.93 27.40
C SER A 274 29.31 -2.65 26.20
N ARG A 275 28.09 -3.20 26.36
CA ARG A 275 27.35 -3.86 25.28
C ARG A 275 26.27 -2.96 24.72
N PHE A 276 26.14 -2.93 23.42
CA PHE A 276 25.09 -2.17 22.74
C PHE A 276 24.44 -2.97 21.63
N GLN A 277 23.19 -2.61 21.31
CA GLN A 277 22.42 -3.24 20.23
C GLN A 277 22.85 -2.69 18.88
N ARG A 278 23.11 -3.59 17.95
CA ARG A 278 23.40 -3.28 16.55
C ARG A 278 22.47 -4.07 15.62
N THR A 279 21.96 -3.43 14.59
CA THR A 279 21.02 -4.04 13.63
C THR A 279 21.53 -3.98 12.21
N THR A 280 21.19 -4.99 11.41
CA THR A 280 21.37 -5.01 9.95
C THR A 280 20.16 -4.43 9.21
N ALA A 281 19.05 -4.13 9.90
CA ALA A 281 17.79 -3.72 9.29
C ALA A 281 17.30 -2.39 9.87
N ARG A 282 17.76 -1.30 9.28
CA ARG A 282 17.34 0.07 9.59
C ARG A 282 17.06 0.80 8.30
N ASN A 283 15.93 1.49 8.25
CA ASN A 283 15.59 2.42 7.17
C ASN A 283 15.63 3.86 7.65
N ASN A 284 15.92 4.76 6.73
CA ASN A 284 15.70 6.19 6.86
C ASN A 284 15.24 6.73 5.50
N TYR A 285 14.17 7.51 5.48
CA TYR A 285 13.62 7.99 4.24
C TYR A 285 12.92 9.33 4.40
N PHE A 286 13.00 10.16 3.37
CA PHE A 286 12.25 11.39 3.30
C PHE A 286 11.75 11.63 1.87
N LYS A 287 10.42 11.76 1.74
CA LYS A 287 9.72 12.01 0.48
C LYS A 287 8.80 13.21 0.62
N PRO A 288 9.30 14.46 0.58
CA PRO A 288 8.45 15.64 0.48
C PRO A 288 7.66 15.62 -0.83
N TYR A 289 6.40 16.00 -0.72
CA TYR A 289 5.43 15.98 -1.80
C TYR A 289 4.71 17.31 -1.88
N PHE A 290 4.65 17.90 -3.07
CA PHE A 290 4.08 19.21 -3.33
C PHE A 290 3.05 19.12 -4.46
N THR A 291 1.91 19.79 -4.30
CA THR A 291 0.93 19.97 -5.37
C THR A 291 0.50 21.41 -5.48
N LEU A 292 0.28 21.86 -6.71
CA LEU A 292 -0.39 23.11 -7.04
C LEU A 292 -1.58 22.81 -7.93
N THR A 293 -2.78 22.93 -7.39
CA THR A 293 -4.03 22.63 -8.09
C THR A 293 -4.77 23.93 -8.38
N HIS A 294 -5.02 24.20 -9.67
CA HIS A 294 -5.99 25.17 -10.13
C HIS A 294 -7.30 24.47 -10.39
N SER A 295 -8.39 24.98 -9.86
CA SER A 295 -9.74 24.54 -10.20
C SER A 295 -10.60 25.69 -10.69
N TYR A 296 -11.48 25.37 -11.63
CA TYR A 296 -12.51 26.25 -12.14
C TYR A 296 -13.87 25.56 -12.03
N ASP A 297 -14.85 26.22 -11.46
CA ASP A 297 -16.25 25.78 -11.41
C ASP A 297 -17.15 26.90 -11.97
N GLY A 298 -17.66 26.67 -13.17
CA GLY A 298 -18.57 27.59 -13.87
C GLY A 298 -20.03 27.46 -13.45
N GLY A 299 -20.30 26.68 -12.41
CA GLY A 299 -21.65 26.36 -11.94
C GLY A 299 -22.35 25.32 -12.82
N SER A 300 -23.44 24.72 -12.28
CA SER A 300 -24.23 23.75 -13.05
C SER A 300 -24.99 24.42 -14.19
N SER A 301 -25.04 23.77 -15.35
CA SER A 301 -25.82 24.22 -16.50
C SER A 301 -27.31 24.36 -16.21
N ASN A 302 -27.83 23.57 -15.29
CA ASN A 302 -29.24 23.60 -14.84
C ASN A 302 -29.57 24.77 -13.91
N ALA A 303 -28.55 25.36 -13.28
CA ALA A 303 -28.69 26.50 -12.37
C ALA A 303 -28.27 27.83 -12.99
N GLY A 304 -28.19 27.91 -14.34
CA GLY A 304 -27.76 29.10 -15.07
C GLY A 304 -26.26 29.27 -15.18
N GLY A 305 -25.46 28.29 -14.72
CA GLY A 305 -24.04 28.23 -14.95
C GLY A 305 -23.69 27.70 -16.35
N ASN A 306 -22.41 27.76 -16.72
CA ASN A 306 -21.95 27.30 -18.05
C ASN A 306 -21.71 25.79 -18.15
N GLY A 307 -21.84 25.04 -17.03
CA GLY A 307 -21.65 23.59 -16.93
C GLY A 307 -20.22 23.10 -17.13
N TRP A 308 -19.25 24.00 -17.13
CA TRP A 308 -17.83 23.66 -17.27
C TRP A 308 -17.14 23.61 -15.91
N LYS A 309 -16.35 22.57 -15.69
CA LYS A 309 -15.40 22.49 -14.57
C LYS A 309 -14.05 22.07 -15.14
N ALA A 310 -12.98 22.63 -14.59
CA ALA A 310 -11.62 22.28 -14.99
C ALA A 310 -10.74 22.13 -13.77
N PHE A 311 -9.81 21.19 -13.84
CA PHE A 311 -8.88 20.89 -12.75
C PHE A 311 -7.51 20.61 -13.33
N ASN A 312 -6.52 21.37 -12.88
CA ASN A 312 -5.15 21.28 -13.35
C ASN A 312 -4.25 21.16 -12.13
N THR A 313 -3.57 20.03 -11.97
CA THR A 313 -2.66 19.77 -10.86
C THR A 313 -1.25 19.55 -11.36
N PHE A 314 -0.34 20.41 -10.98
CA PHE A 314 1.09 20.16 -11.03
C PHE A 314 1.50 19.51 -9.71
N TYR A 315 2.39 18.53 -9.77
CA TYR A 315 2.93 17.88 -8.59
C TYR A 315 4.40 17.57 -8.73
N LEU A 316 5.08 17.52 -7.57
CA LEU A 316 6.49 17.22 -7.42
C LEU A 316 6.70 16.40 -6.15
N ALA A 317 7.36 15.25 -6.27
CA ALA A 317 7.92 14.52 -5.15
C ALA A 317 9.43 14.39 -5.34
N ILE A 318 10.18 14.60 -4.27
CA ILE A 318 11.64 14.41 -4.23
C ILE A 318 11.89 13.42 -3.10
N ALA A 319 12.32 12.22 -3.43
CA ALA A 319 12.51 11.16 -2.47
C ALA A 319 13.97 10.80 -2.35
N ASN A 320 14.46 10.67 -1.13
CA ASN A 320 15.82 10.22 -0.86
C ASN A 320 15.89 9.55 0.49
N GLY A 321 16.64 8.46 0.54
CA GLY A 321 16.85 7.70 1.75
C GLY A 321 17.44 6.34 1.44
N GLY A 322 17.35 5.43 2.39
CA GLY A 322 17.88 4.10 2.22
C GLY A 322 17.76 3.25 3.47
N GLY A 323 18.40 2.11 3.44
CA GLY A 323 18.42 1.19 4.54
C GLY A 323 19.77 0.50 4.69
N TYR A 324 19.99 -0.04 5.88
CA TYR A 324 21.16 -0.87 6.12
C TYR A 324 21.08 -2.16 5.32
N TYR A 325 22.22 -2.50 4.75
CA TYR A 325 22.51 -3.76 4.08
C TYR A 325 23.86 -4.27 4.56
N SER A 326 24.21 -5.45 4.12
CA SER A 326 25.53 -6.02 4.34
C SER A 326 26.00 -6.77 3.12
N GLU A 327 27.29 -6.73 2.88
CA GLU A 327 27.97 -7.52 1.86
C GLU A 327 28.93 -8.51 2.52
N SER A 328 28.99 -9.71 1.94
CA SER A 328 29.78 -10.80 2.45
C SER A 328 30.53 -11.50 1.31
N SER A 329 31.82 -11.75 1.45
CA SER A 329 32.65 -12.54 0.52
C SER A 329 32.71 -14.03 0.89
N GLY A 330 32.03 -14.42 1.99
CA GLY A 330 32.02 -15.79 2.51
C GLY A 330 30.79 -16.00 3.42
N ARG A 331 31.05 -16.32 4.68
CA ARG A 331 30.01 -16.51 5.69
C ARG A 331 29.26 -15.20 5.95
N ARG A 332 27.94 -15.21 5.80
CA ARG A 332 27.08 -14.00 5.96
C ARG A 332 26.94 -13.62 7.43
N ILE A 333 26.75 -12.33 7.71
CA ILE A 333 26.55 -11.78 9.05
C ILE A 333 25.45 -12.53 9.82
N SER A 334 24.33 -12.82 9.19
CA SER A 334 23.18 -13.53 9.80
C SER A 334 23.49 -14.97 10.24
N SER A 335 24.55 -15.58 9.75
CA SER A 335 24.98 -16.91 10.22
C SER A 335 25.91 -16.87 11.45
N PHE A 336 26.36 -15.70 11.89
CA PHE A 336 27.04 -15.52 13.16
C PHE A 336 26.02 -15.33 14.28
N VAL A 337 25.54 -16.43 14.81
CA VAL A 337 24.45 -16.45 15.80
C VAL A 337 25.02 -16.83 17.17
N ILE A 338 24.59 -16.13 18.21
CA ILE A 338 24.92 -16.46 19.59
C ILE A 338 24.38 -17.85 19.89
N PRO A 339 25.25 -18.81 20.33
CA PRO A 339 24.87 -20.20 20.56
C PRO A 339 23.81 -20.37 21.65
N GLU A 340 23.12 -21.51 21.61
CA GLU A 340 22.11 -21.92 22.60
C GLU A 340 22.70 -21.93 24.02
N GLY A 341 21.91 -21.47 24.98
CA GLY A 341 22.27 -21.38 26.39
C GLY A 341 23.05 -20.12 26.80
N ASN A 342 23.40 -19.25 25.84
CA ASN A 342 24.06 -17.99 26.15
C ASN A 342 23.07 -16.80 26.14
N GLU A 343 23.41 -15.73 26.85
CA GLU A 343 22.62 -14.51 26.86
C GLU A 343 22.55 -13.91 25.43
N GLY A 344 21.35 -13.70 24.93
CA GLY A 344 21.14 -13.24 23.55
C GLY A 344 21.12 -14.37 22.52
N GLU A 345 20.93 -15.61 22.94
CA GLU A 345 20.77 -16.76 22.06
C GLU A 345 19.87 -16.46 20.86
N GLY A 346 20.35 -16.90 19.68
CA GLY A 346 19.64 -16.69 18.42
C GLY A 346 19.83 -15.30 17.78
N GLN A 347 20.44 -14.36 18.49
CA GLN A 347 20.76 -13.03 17.99
C GLN A 347 22.14 -13.02 17.26
N ILE A 348 22.40 -11.99 16.46
CA ILE A 348 23.67 -11.82 15.78
C ILE A 348 24.79 -11.62 16.81
N ASP A 349 25.84 -12.39 16.70
CA ASP A 349 27.10 -12.21 17.42
C ASP A 349 28.03 -11.27 16.65
N TRP A 350 27.90 -9.96 16.92
CA TRP A 350 28.70 -8.95 16.23
C TRP A 350 30.19 -9.03 16.60
N ASP A 351 30.51 -9.49 17.79
CA ASP A 351 31.92 -9.65 18.20
C ASP A 351 32.56 -10.77 17.38
N ALA A 352 31.82 -11.85 17.09
CA ALA A 352 32.29 -12.92 16.21
C ALA A 352 32.43 -12.47 14.75
N VAL A 353 31.54 -11.60 14.24
CA VAL A 353 31.67 -11.02 12.89
C VAL A 353 32.92 -10.17 12.78
N ILE A 354 33.20 -9.33 13.77
CA ILE A 354 34.39 -8.47 13.82
C ILE A 354 35.66 -9.33 13.95
N ALA A 355 35.61 -10.36 14.79
CA ALA A 355 36.74 -11.30 14.94
C ALA A 355 37.05 -12.06 13.66
N ASP A 356 36.03 -12.44 12.87
CA ASP A 356 36.20 -13.09 11.56
C ASP A 356 36.93 -12.17 10.57
N ASN A 357 36.61 -10.89 10.50
CA ASN A 357 37.31 -9.90 9.69
C ASN A 357 38.76 -9.71 10.19
N ALA A 358 38.96 -9.61 11.50
CA ALA A 358 40.25 -9.40 12.12
C ALA A 358 41.19 -10.60 11.96
N ALA A 359 40.65 -11.79 11.79
CA ALA A 359 41.42 -13.01 11.54
C ALA A 359 42.01 -13.11 10.14
N ALA A 360 41.58 -12.28 9.19
CA ALA A 360 42.15 -12.25 7.84
C ALA A 360 43.63 -11.85 7.87
N ALA A 361 44.44 -12.59 7.15
CA ALA A 361 45.85 -12.24 7.01
C ALA A 361 46.01 -10.93 6.23
N PRO A 362 46.77 -9.96 6.71
CA PRO A 362 46.99 -8.73 6.00
C PRO A 362 47.83 -8.95 4.74
N ASP A 363 47.45 -8.27 3.67
CA ASP A 363 48.23 -8.15 2.43
C ASP A 363 48.80 -6.71 2.30
N GLU A 364 49.18 -6.31 1.08
CA GLU A 364 49.78 -4.99 0.81
C GLU A 364 48.82 -3.82 1.06
N TYR A 365 47.51 -4.09 1.10
CA TYR A 365 46.43 -3.09 1.38
C TYR A 365 45.91 -3.18 2.82
N GLY A 366 46.32 -4.14 3.61
CA GLY A 366 45.86 -4.41 4.96
C GLY A 366 45.00 -5.68 5.03
N ARG A 367 44.10 -5.72 6.02
CA ARG A 367 43.15 -6.84 6.20
C ARG A 367 41.94 -6.67 5.31
N ARG A 368 41.72 -7.65 4.43
CA ARG A 368 40.50 -7.72 3.61
C ARG A 368 39.30 -8.08 4.46
N ALA A 369 38.20 -7.33 4.33
CA ALA A 369 36.94 -7.63 5.00
C ALA A 369 36.27 -8.86 4.38
N ASN A 370 35.80 -9.77 5.23
CA ASN A 370 34.88 -10.85 4.87
C ASN A 370 33.44 -10.36 4.86
N ASN A 371 33.13 -9.42 5.76
CA ASN A 371 31.82 -8.80 5.91
C ASN A 371 31.95 -7.28 6.06
N VAL A 372 31.04 -6.53 5.44
CA VAL A 372 30.94 -5.08 5.59
C VAL A 372 29.48 -4.66 5.76
N MET A 373 29.26 -3.55 6.47
CA MET A 373 27.96 -2.89 6.47
C MET A 373 27.91 -1.86 5.35
N THR A 374 26.75 -1.80 4.71
CA THR A 374 26.48 -0.84 3.63
C THR A 374 25.17 -0.09 3.88
N ASP A 375 24.99 1.05 3.18
CA ASP A 375 23.73 1.73 2.99
C ASP A 375 23.26 1.51 1.56
N TYR A 376 22.10 0.90 1.38
CA TYR A 376 21.42 0.90 0.09
C TYR A 376 20.58 2.17 -0.02
N LEU A 377 21.06 3.13 -0.79
CA LEU A 377 20.46 4.43 -1.00
C LEU A 377 19.56 4.39 -2.23
N ALA A 378 18.28 4.70 -2.05
CA ALA A 378 17.30 4.78 -3.12
C ALA A 378 16.60 6.13 -3.11
N GLY A 379 16.41 6.71 -4.28
CA GLY A 379 15.70 7.96 -4.39
C GLY A 379 15.06 8.14 -5.76
N HIS A 380 14.20 9.16 -5.84
CA HIS A 380 13.59 9.52 -7.12
C HIS A 380 13.09 10.96 -7.12
N ILE A 381 12.98 11.50 -8.32
CA ILE A 381 12.19 12.69 -8.61
C ILE A 381 10.98 12.24 -9.42
N GLN A 382 9.78 12.58 -8.93
CA GLN A 382 8.51 12.36 -9.59
C GLN A 382 7.85 13.72 -9.81
N ALA A 383 7.65 14.10 -11.05
CA ALA A 383 6.99 15.36 -11.40
C ALA A 383 5.97 15.14 -12.50
N GLY A 384 4.89 15.90 -12.49
CA GLY A 384 3.88 15.72 -13.52
C GLY A 384 2.79 16.78 -13.53
N LEU A 385 1.96 16.66 -14.55
CA LEU A 385 0.75 17.44 -14.78
C LEU A 385 -0.42 16.51 -14.97
N LYS A 386 -1.46 16.68 -14.18
CA LYS A 386 -2.77 16.09 -14.41
C LYS A 386 -3.78 17.19 -14.69
N SER A 387 -4.46 17.10 -15.82
CA SER A 387 -5.45 18.08 -16.26
C SER A 387 -6.71 17.36 -16.70
N ASN A 388 -7.85 17.77 -16.18
CA ASN A 388 -9.14 17.29 -16.67
C ASN A 388 -10.18 18.40 -16.73
N ILE A 389 -11.11 18.21 -17.63
CA ILE A 389 -12.28 19.05 -17.84
C ILE A 389 -13.53 18.18 -17.71
N VAL A 390 -14.54 18.73 -17.04
CA VAL A 390 -15.88 18.13 -16.97
C VAL A 390 -16.85 19.08 -17.65
N LYS A 391 -17.68 18.54 -18.53
CA LYS A 391 -18.77 19.28 -19.19
C LYS A 391 -20.11 18.61 -18.90
N GLU A 392 -21.02 19.37 -18.31
CA GLU A 392 -22.42 18.99 -18.19
C GLU A 392 -23.20 19.40 -19.43
N PHE A 393 -23.96 18.46 -20.00
CA PHE A 393 -24.88 18.68 -21.14
C PHE A 393 -26.31 18.57 -20.61
N GLY A 394 -26.81 19.69 -20.10
CA GLY A 394 -28.08 19.71 -19.40
C GLY A 394 -28.02 18.84 -18.11
N ASP A 395 -29.11 18.16 -17.82
CA ASP A 395 -29.26 17.32 -16.61
C ASP A 395 -29.15 15.81 -16.88
N ARG A 396 -28.90 15.44 -18.17
CA ARG A 396 -28.91 14.04 -18.61
C ARG A 396 -27.54 13.49 -18.96
N ALA A 397 -26.59 14.31 -19.35
CA ALA A 397 -25.29 13.83 -19.76
C ALA A 397 -24.15 14.67 -19.19
N ASP A 398 -23.03 14.04 -18.94
CA ASP A 398 -21.77 14.67 -18.62
C ASP A 398 -20.60 13.92 -19.27
N LEU A 399 -19.54 14.64 -19.53
CA LEU A 399 -18.29 14.14 -20.06
C LEU A 399 -17.15 14.63 -19.17
N ASP A 400 -16.32 13.71 -18.66
CA ASP A 400 -15.03 13.98 -18.04
C ASP A 400 -13.93 13.50 -18.98
N ALA A 401 -13.04 14.40 -19.39
CA ALA A 401 -11.91 14.06 -20.24
C ALA A 401 -10.63 14.70 -19.69
N GLY A 402 -9.51 14.02 -19.82
CA GLY A 402 -8.28 14.54 -19.27
C GLY A 402 -7.03 13.85 -19.76
N ILE A 403 -5.92 14.41 -19.32
CA ILE A 403 -4.57 13.93 -19.57
C ILE A 403 -3.79 13.86 -18.26
N HIS A 404 -2.86 12.92 -18.20
CA HIS A 404 -1.86 12.81 -17.15
C HIS A 404 -0.49 12.57 -17.79
N TRP A 405 0.45 13.44 -17.53
CA TRP A 405 1.85 13.28 -17.92
C TRP A 405 2.73 13.30 -16.69
N GLN A 406 3.71 12.38 -16.66
CA GLN A 406 4.59 12.18 -15.51
C GLN A 406 6.01 11.84 -15.97
N ILE A 407 6.98 12.45 -15.32
CA ILE A 407 8.39 12.08 -15.36
C ILE A 407 8.73 11.40 -14.04
N TYR A 408 9.45 10.29 -14.11
CA TYR A 408 9.95 9.54 -12.97
C TYR A 408 11.42 9.20 -13.19
N ASP A 409 12.31 9.86 -12.45
CA ASP A 409 13.76 9.68 -12.53
C ASP A 409 14.24 9.08 -11.21
N THR A 410 14.88 7.91 -11.26
CA THR A 410 15.29 7.16 -10.07
C THR A 410 16.79 6.96 -10.00
N TRP A 411 17.30 6.75 -8.80
CA TRP A 411 18.65 6.27 -8.54
C TRP A 411 18.67 5.25 -7.41
N GLU A 412 19.57 4.30 -7.51
CA GLU A 412 19.88 3.26 -6.54
C GLU A 412 21.39 3.17 -6.43
N LYS A 413 21.91 3.23 -5.19
CA LYS A 413 23.35 3.21 -4.89
C LYS A 413 23.58 2.42 -3.62
N GLU A 414 24.66 1.66 -3.59
CA GLU A 414 25.10 0.99 -2.38
C GLU A 414 26.48 1.49 -1.97
N ARG A 415 26.63 1.85 -0.70
CA ARG A 415 27.82 2.51 -0.18
C ARG A 415 28.26 1.83 1.11
N ILE A 416 29.57 1.54 1.24
CA ILE A 416 30.13 1.01 2.47
C ILE A 416 30.02 2.04 3.59
N THR A 417 29.52 1.61 4.75
CA THR A 417 29.39 2.44 5.96
C THR A 417 30.31 1.99 7.08
N ASP A 418 30.68 0.70 7.12
CA ASP A 418 31.54 0.15 8.16
C ASP A 418 32.25 -1.11 7.63
N LEU A 419 33.56 -1.19 7.81
CA LEU A 419 34.41 -2.30 7.43
C LEU A 419 34.51 -3.38 8.52
N LEU A 420 33.81 -3.21 9.64
CA LEU A 420 33.74 -4.18 10.74
C LEU A 420 35.11 -4.67 11.23
N GLY A 421 36.05 -3.72 11.43
CA GLY A 421 37.40 -4.04 11.95
C GLY A 421 38.43 -4.48 10.91
N ALA A 422 38.06 -4.49 9.62
CA ALA A 422 39.00 -4.69 8.53
C ALA A 422 39.54 -3.35 7.96
N ASP A 423 40.51 -3.40 7.06
CA ASP A 423 41.14 -2.22 6.46
C ASP A 423 40.51 -1.86 5.11
N TYR A 424 40.02 -2.84 4.35
CA TYR A 424 39.40 -2.62 3.04
C TYR A 424 38.43 -3.74 2.67
N TRP A 425 37.50 -3.45 1.73
CA TRP A 425 36.66 -4.39 1.01
C TRP A 425 37.19 -4.59 -0.39
N TYR A 426 37.28 -5.85 -0.85
CA TYR A 426 37.65 -6.19 -2.22
C TYR A 426 36.39 -6.36 -3.07
N GLU A 427 36.14 -5.41 -3.96
CA GLU A 427 35.05 -5.48 -4.93
C GLU A 427 35.49 -6.23 -6.16
N ASP A 428 34.98 -7.45 -6.29
CA ASP A 428 35.36 -8.33 -7.38
C ASP A 428 34.61 -7.97 -8.67
N TYR A 429 35.27 -7.22 -9.54
CA TYR A 429 34.80 -6.92 -10.88
C TYR A 429 35.07 -8.00 -11.91
N GLU A 430 35.96 -8.98 -11.64
CA GLU A 430 36.39 -9.99 -12.60
C GLU A 430 35.28 -10.94 -13.01
N HIS A 431 34.33 -11.19 -12.10
CA HIS A 431 33.15 -12.01 -12.39
C HIS A 431 32.07 -11.28 -13.18
N LYS A 432 32.19 -9.98 -13.42
CA LYS A 432 31.27 -9.21 -14.24
C LYS A 432 31.65 -9.38 -15.70
N SER A 433 30.88 -10.13 -16.47
CA SER A 433 31.14 -10.39 -17.91
C SER A 433 30.88 -9.19 -18.82
N LEU A 434 30.65 -8.01 -18.25
CA LEU A 434 30.34 -6.80 -18.99
C LEU A 434 31.63 -6.04 -19.34
N ALA A 435 31.75 -5.62 -20.60
CA ALA A 435 32.89 -4.84 -21.08
C ALA A 435 33.03 -3.52 -20.32
N GLY A 436 34.29 -3.05 -20.17
CA GLY A 436 34.56 -1.73 -19.60
C GLY A 436 34.84 -1.70 -18.10
N LEU A 437 34.81 -2.84 -17.40
CA LEU A 437 35.13 -2.90 -15.97
C LEU A 437 36.62 -3.04 -15.69
N ASN A 438 37.43 -3.36 -16.69
CA ASN A 438 38.87 -3.47 -16.56
C ASN A 438 39.48 -2.13 -16.13
N GLY A 439 40.40 -2.19 -15.16
CA GLY A 439 41.07 -1.00 -14.64
C GLY A 439 40.35 -0.24 -13.55
N ARG A 440 39.16 -0.69 -13.07
CA ARG A 440 38.55 -0.16 -11.87
C ARG A 440 39.34 -0.58 -10.63
N ASN A 441 39.43 0.35 -9.66
CA ASN A 441 40.05 0.02 -8.38
C ASN A 441 39.15 -0.95 -7.58
N PRO A 442 39.58 -2.19 -7.30
CA PRO A 442 38.81 -3.14 -6.51
C PRO A 442 38.88 -2.88 -5.00
N ILE A 443 39.90 -2.10 -4.56
CA ILE A 443 40.08 -1.77 -3.14
C ILE A 443 39.12 -0.67 -2.74
N LYS A 444 38.23 -0.97 -1.82
CA LYS A 444 37.16 -0.07 -1.38
C LYS A 444 37.23 0.20 0.13
N GLY A 445 37.04 1.44 0.48
CA GLY A 445 36.91 1.92 1.86
C GLY A 445 35.53 2.40 2.23
N VAL A 446 35.38 2.89 3.46
CA VAL A 446 34.14 3.53 3.91
C VAL A 446 33.83 4.75 3.03
N GLY A 447 32.61 4.83 2.54
CA GLY A 447 32.14 5.87 1.62
C GLY A 447 32.15 5.49 0.14
N ASP A 448 32.88 4.43 -0.25
CA ASP A 448 32.92 3.95 -1.63
C ASP A 448 31.62 3.21 -2.02
N TYR A 449 31.28 3.32 -3.31
CA TYR A 449 30.16 2.59 -3.89
C TYR A 449 30.56 1.18 -4.30
N VAL A 450 29.68 0.24 -3.98
CA VAL A 450 29.84 -1.20 -4.30
C VAL A 450 28.54 -1.72 -4.90
N ARG A 451 28.61 -2.81 -5.69
CA ARG A 451 27.50 -3.57 -6.27
C ARG A 451 26.44 -2.80 -7.05
N THR A 452 25.99 -1.64 -6.58
CA THR A 452 24.84 -0.93 -7.17
C THR A 452 25.14 0.54 -7.35
N HIS A 453 25.05 1.03 -8.60
CA HIS A 453 25.05 2.45 -8.94
C HIS A 453 24.30 2.63 -10.26
N ASN A 454 22.98 2.62 -10.19
CA ASN A 454 22.12 2.65 -11.37
C ASN A 454 20.85 3.46 -11.12
N GLY A 455 20.04 3.59 -12.16
CA GLY A 455 18.73 4.24 -12.07
C GLY A 455 17.96 4.12 -13.36
N ARG A 456 16.78 4.72 -13.39
CA ARG A 456 15.86 4.70 -14.53
C ARG A 456 15.25 6.06 -14.74
N ARG A 457 15.06 6.43 -16.01
CA ARG A 457 14.27 7.59 -16.40
C ARG A 457 13.08 7.12 -17.21
N GLN A 458 11.89 7.44 -16.74
CA GLN A 458 10.63 7.04 -17.33
C GLN A 458 9.73 8.24 -17.56
N ASN A 459 9.14 8.31 -18.75
CA ASN A 459 8.05 9.20 -19.09
C ASN A 459 6.78 8.36 -19.24
N TYR A 460 5.71 8.80 -18.60
CA TYR A 460 4.41 8.17 -18.66
C TYR A 460 3.36 9.19 -19.09
N PHE A 461 2.50 8.79 -20.02
CA PHE A 461 1.42 9.62 -20.53
C PHE A 461 0.13 8.81 -20.58
N THR A 462 -0.97 9.41 -20.14
CA THR A 462 -2.32 8.86 -20.29
C THR A 462 -3.26 9.95 -20.76
N ALA A 463 -4.16 9.61 -21.71
CA ALA A 463 -5.32 10.40 -22.05
C ALA A 463 -6.58 9.55 -21.86
N TYR A 464 -7.68 10.17 -21.42
CA TYR A 464 -8.92 9.46 -21.12
C TYR A 464 -10.16 10.29 -21.42
N ALA A 465 -11.28 9.60 -21.58
CA ALA A 465 -12.61 10.17 -21.59
C ALA A 465 -13.59 9.23 -20.87
N LEU A 466 -14.50 9.82 -20.11
CA LEU A 466 -15.57 9.13 -19.38
C LEU A 466 -16.88 9.89 -19.55
N ALA A 467 -17.89 9.22 -20.08
CA ALA A 467 -19.21 9.79 -20.31
C ALA A 467 -20.26 9.10 -19.44
N HIS A 468 -21.19 9.88 -18.94
CA HIS A 468 -22.39 9.39 -18.29
C HIS A 468 -23.63 9.87 -19.03
N TYR A 469 -24.63 8.98 -19.16
CA TYR A 469 -25.93 9.33 -19.75
C TYR A 469 -27.08 8.79 -18.89
N LYS A 470 -28.00 9.69 -18.50
CA LYS A 470 -29.17 9.41 -17.67
C LYS A 470 -30.40 9.28 -18.55
N ALA A 471 -30.93 8.07 -18.69
CA ALA A 471 -32.10 7.73 -19.48
C ALA A 471 -33.35 7.50 -18.62
N GLY A 472 -34.51 7.49 -19.28
CA GLY A 472 -35.82 7.36 -18.64
C GLY A 472 -36.40 8.72 -18.16
N ASN A 473 -37.70 8.73 -17.90
CA ASN A 473 -38.42 9.96 -17.52
C ASN A 473 -37.92 10.50 -16.16
N GLU A 474 -37.62 9.60 -15.22
CA GLU A 474 -37.10 9.91 -13.88
C GLU A 474 -35.58 9.79 -13.81
N LYS A 475 -34.88 9.65 -14.94
CA LYS A 475 -33.42 9.43 -15.00
C LYS A 475 -32.97 8.22 -14.17
N GLN A 476 -33.79 7.20 -14.13
CA GLN A 476 -33.59 6.01 -13.32
C GLN A 476 -32.49 5.08 -13.89
N LEU A 477 -32.19 5.16 -15.19
CA LEU A 477 -31.19 4.36 -15.85
C LEU A 477 -29.98 5.23 -16.18
N ILE A 478 -28.80 4.87 -15.68
CA ILE A 478 -27.55 5.60 -15.90
C ILE A 478 -26.58 4.67 -16.61
N PHE A 479 -26.16 5.07 -17.80
CA PHE A 479 -25.08 4.45 -18.57
C PHE A 479 -23.77 5.17 -18.32
N THR A 480 -22.71 4.41 -18.20
CA THR A 480 -21.34 4.91 -18.10
C THR A 480 -20.49 4.25 -19.17
N LEU A 481 -19.70 5.02 -19.89
CA LEU A 481 -18.73 4.53 -20.87
C LEU A 481 -17.43 5.29 -20.71
N GLY A 482 -16.32 4.58 -20.60
CA GLY A 482 -15.01 5.16 -20.45
C GLY A 482 -13.97 4.47 -21.32
N ALA A 483 -12.99 5.24 -21.78
CA ALA A 483 -11.83 4.73 -22.50
C ALA A 483 -10.58 5.51 -22.12
N SER A 484 -9.44 4.83 -22.10
CA SER A 484 -8.13 5.47 -21.93
C SER A 484 -7.08 4.86 -22.85
N VAL A 485 -6.08 5.67 -23.17
CA VAL A 485 -4.84 5.23 -23.81
C VAL A 485 -3.68 5.68 -22.94
N SER A 486 -2.66 4.86 -22.82
CA SER A 486 -1.45 5.17 -22.06
C SER A 486 -0.20 4.80 -22.86
N ALA A 487 0.89 5.50 -22.63
CA ALA A 487 2.19 5.20 -23.20
C ALA A 487 3.29 5.41 -22.17
N THR A 488 4.29 4.55 -22.20
CA THR A 488 5.51 4.71 -21.41
C THR A 488 6.72 4.65 -22.33
N CYS A 489 7.71 5.50 -22.02
CA CYS A 489 9.04 5.47 -22.61
C CYS A 489 10.04 5.50 -21.48
N LEU A 490 10.96 4.54 -21.44
CA LEU A 490 11.92 4.44 -20.37
C LEU A 490 13.29 3.98 -20.87
N ARG A 491 14.32 4.35 -20.11
CA ARG A 491 15.68 3.86 -20.24
C ARG A 491 16.32 3.72 -18.88
N ARG A 492 17.29 2.82 -18.78
CA ARG A 492 18.09 2.58 -17.59
C ARG A 492 19.49 3.16 -17.78
N TRP A 493 20.07 3.68 -16.72
CA TRP A 493 21.49 3.99 -16.65
C TRP A 493 22.15 3.15 -15.55
N ASP A 494 23.42 2.80 -15.76
CA ASP A 494 24.17 1.97 -14.83
C ASP A 494 25.67 2.33 -14.91
N LEU A 495 26.16 2.89 -13.82
CA LEU A 495 27.58 3.28 -13.67
C LEU A 495 28.39 2.21 -12.95
N TYR A 496 27.75 1.17 -12.42
CA TYR A 496 28.44 0.07 -11.80
C TYR A 496 28.92 -0.95 -12.85
N ASN A 497 28.05 -1.33 -13.76
CA ASN A 497 28.33 -2.36 -14.77
C ASN A 497 28.85 -1.79 -16.10
N TYR A 498 28.78 -0.48 -16.34
CA TYR A 498 29.14 0.15 -17.60
C TYR A 498 30.05 1.37 -17.38
N THR A 499 30.74 1.80 -18.42
CA THR A 499 31.50 3.05 -18.44
C THR A 499 30.59 4.26 -18.51
N GLU A 500 31.10 5.46 -18.23
CA GLU A 500 30.32 6.72 -18.32
C GLU A 500 29.73 6.94 -19.71
N SER A 501 30.46 6.55 -20.78
CA SER A 501 29.99 6.67 -22.17
C SER A 501 28.91 5.66 -22.55
N GLU A 502 28.83 4.52 -21.87
CA GLU A 502 27.94 3.40 -22.21
C GLU A 502 26.83 3.21 -21.17
N LYS A 503 26.75 4.09 -20.17
CA LYS A 503 25.86 3.92 -19.02
C LYS A 503 24.36 3.84 -19.35
N TRP A 504 23.93 4.33 -20.52
CA TRP A 504 22.53 4.34 -20.88
C TRP A 504 22.15 3.11 -21.73
N SER A 505 21.05 2.49 -21.39
CA SER A 505 20.37 1.50 -22.24
C SER A 505 19.75 2.17 -23.48
N ASP A 506 19.37 1.35 -24.42
CA ASP A 506 18.41 1.74 -25.45
C ASP A 506 17.08 2.19 -24.82
N MET A 507 16.28 2.92 -25.62
CA MET A 507 14.96 3.38 -25.21
C MET A 507 13.93 2.25 -25.40
N ALA A 508 13.30 1.83 -24.32
CA ALA A 508 12.11 0.97 -24.38
C ALA A 508 10.83 1.81 -24.39
N SER A 509 9.87 1.43 -25.22
CA SER A 509 8.57 2.08 -25.27
C SER A 509 7.44 1.05 -25.39
N ARG A 510 6.28 1.37 -24.79
CA ARG A 510 5.10 0.53 -24.80
C ARG A 510 3.83 1.35 -24.66
N ALA A 511 2.78 0.92 -25.34
CA ALA A 511 1.45 1.52 -25.19
C ALA A 511 0.46 0.53 -24.57
N GLY A 512 -0.50 1.07 -23.85
CA GLY A 512 -1.60 0.35 -23.24
C GLY A 512 -2.89 1.15 -23.31
N GLY A 513 -3.93 0.66 -22.64
CA GLY A 513 -5.19 1.37 -22.57
C GLY A 513 -6.29 0.55 -21.94
N SER A 514 -7.48 1.14 -21.82
CA SER A 514 -8.64 0.47 -21.25
C SER A 514 -9.93 0.92 -21.91
N VAL A 515 -10.91 0.01 -21.84
CA VAL A 515 -12.32 0.33 -22.13
C VAL A 515 -13.15 -0.23 -20.98
N LYS A 516 -14.14 0.53 -20.53
CA LYS A 516 -15.06 0.12 -19.48
C LYS A 516 -16.45 0.67 -19.71
N GLY A 517 -17.44 -0.11 -19.28
CA GLY A 517 -18.83 0.27 -19.35
C GLY A 517 -19.58 -0.16 -18.10
N GLY A 518 -20.64 0.56 -17.78
CA GLY A 518 -21.48 0.26 -16.65
C GLY A 518 -22.92 0.74 -16.85
N VAL A 519 -23.82 0.06 -16.19
CA VAL A 519 -25.24 0.41 -16.12
C VAL A 519 -25.65 0.43 -14.65
N LEU A 520 -26.34 1.50 -14.23
CA LEU A 520 -27.00 1.58 -12.94
C LEU A 520 -28.49 1.83 -13.17
N TYR A 521 -29.31 0.98 -12.55
CA TYR A 521 -30.76 1.13 -12.54
C TYR A 521 -31.26 1.44 -11.12
N ARG A 522 -31.93 2.58 -10.96
CA ARG A 522 -32.58 2.99 -9.71
C ARG A 522 -33.98 2.45 -9.66
N LEU A 523 -34.25 1.53 -8.75
CA LEU A 523 -35.59 1.00 -8.48
C LEU A 523 -36.19 1.75 -7.28
N GLY A 524 -36.89 2.82 -7.57
CA GLY A 524 -37.41 3.71 -6.58
C GLY A 524 -36.33 4.49 -5.81
N ARG A 525 -36.65 4.88 -4.56
CA ARG A 525 -35.80 5.78 -3.76
C ARG A 525 -34.60 5.08 -3.11
N TYR A 526 -34.75 3.82 -2.74
CA TYR A 526 -33.84 3.12 -1.83
C TYR A 526 -33.03 2.02 -2.48
N SER A 527 -33.43 1.56 -3.67
CA SER A 527 -32.84 0.39 -4.32
C SER A 527 -32.13 0.74 -5.60
N LYS A 528 -30.98 0.10 -5.84
CA LYS A 528 -30.20 0.25 -7.06
C LYS A 528 -29.65 -1.11 -7.47
N PHE A 529 -29.71 -1.40 -8.77
CA PHE A 529 -28.98 -2.49 -9.42
C PHE A 529 -27.88 -1.89 -10.27
N TYR A 530 -26.74 -2.56 -10.33
CA TYR A 530 -25.66 -2.16 -11.23
C TYR A 530 -24.95 -3.37 -11.86
N ALA A 531 -24.43 -3.16 -13.04
CA ALA A 531 -23.54 -4.09 -13.73
C ALA A 531 -22.43 -3.30 -14.43
N ASN A 532 -21.21 -3.81 -14.34
CA ASN A 532 -20.03 -3.19 -14.93
C ASN A 532 -19.17 -4.24 -15.61
N ALA A 533 -18.50 -3.85 -16.70
CA ALA A 533 -17.47 -4.63 -17.37
C ALA A 533 -16.30 -3.74 -17.76
N ALA A 534 -15.10 -4.30 -17.77
CA ALA A 534 -13.90 -3.58 -18.18
C ALA A 534 -12.88 -4.52 -18.81
N PHE A 535 -12.10 -3.95 -19.73
CA PHE A 535 -10.90 -4.56 -20.29
C PHE A 535 -9.73 -3.58 -20.14
N TYR A 536 -8.60 -4.08 -19.65
CA TYR A 536 -7.36 -3.32 -19.49
C TYR A 536 -6.22 -4.03 -20.23
N SER A 537 -5.43 -3.26 -20.94
CA SER A 537 -4.11 -3.64 -21.44
C SER A 537 -3.07 -2.78 -20.73
N ARG A 538 -2.51 -3.31 -19.64
CA ARG A 538 -1.55 -2.59 -18.78
C ARG A 538 -0.12 -2.81 -19.24
N VAL A 539 0.62 -1.72 -19.40
CA VAL A 539 2.06 -1.77 -19.62
C VAL A 539 2.74 -2.33 -18.37
N PRO A 540 3.67 -3.30 -18.49
CA PRO A 540 4.43 -3.80 -17.35
C PRO A 540 5.25 -2.69 -16.69
N TYR A 541 5.60 -2.89 -15.42
CA TYR A 541 6.46 -1.98 -14.69
C TYR A 541 7.89 -1.97 -15.24
N ALA A 542 8.64 -0.89 -14.97
CA ALA A 542 10.00 -0.70 -15.48
C ALA A 542 10.97 -1.84 -15.11
N SER A 543 10.75 -2.48 -13.97
CA SER A 543 11.54 -3.65 -13.55
C SER A 543 11.42 -4.85 -14.49
N VAL A 544 10.29 -5.02 -15.18
CA VAL A 544 10.12 -6.11 -16.16
C VAL A 544 10.93 -5.87 -17.44
N PHE A 545 11.15 -4.61 -17.82
CA PHE A 545 11.95 -4.27 -18.99
C PHE A 545 13.43 -4.55 -18.80
N PHE A 546 13.93 -4.51 -17.55
CA PHE A 546 15.35 -4.73 -17.19
C PHE A 546 15.45 -5.81 -16.11
N SER A 547 14.89 -6.98 -16.39
CA SER A 547 14.73 -8.06 -15.41
C SER A 547 16.04 -8.70 -14.96
N ASN A 548 17.06 -8.68 -15.81
CA ASN A 548 18.40 -9.18 -15.49
C ASN A 548 19.25 -8.21 -14.65
N GLY A 549 18.77 -6.97 -14.43
CA GLY A 549 19.47 -5.95 -13.63
C GLY A 549 20.59 -5.22 -14.36
N ASN A 550 20.78 -5.45 -15.67
CA ASN A 550 21.69 -4.72 -16.53
C ASN A 550 20.96 -3.80 -17.53
N ASN A 551 21.66 -3.22 -18.53
CA ASN A 551 21.10 -2.31 -19.52
C ASN A 551 20.43 -3.02 -20.72
N GLU A 552 20.37 -4.33 -20.72
CA GLU A 552 19.70 -5.08 -21.78
C GLU A 552 18.19 -5.09 -21.56
N ILE A 553 17.45 -4.73 -22.62
CA ILE A 553 15.99 -4.77 -22.59
C ILE A 553 15.55 -6.24 -22.68
N SER A 554 14.73 -6.68 -21.74
CA SER A 554 14.15 -8.03 -21.72
C SER A 554 13.39 -8.32 -23.00
N ARG A 555 13.57 -9.49 -23.58
CA ARG A 555 12.84 -9.96 -24.76
C ARG A 555 11.42 -10.39 -24.35
N ASP A 556 10.52 -10.41 -25.33
CA ASP A 556 9.16 -10.96 -25.21
C ASP A 556 8.33 -10.34 -24.09
N ILE A 557 8.48 -9.03 -23.88
CA ILE A 557 7.65 -8.28 -22.94
C ILE A 557 6.25 -8.12 -23.53
N SER A 558 5.24 -8.58 -22.79
CA SER A 558 3.83 -8.44 -23.15
C SER A 558 3.08 -7.59 -22.15
N ASN A 559 2.05 -6.86 -22.61
CA ASN A 559 1.15 -6.19 -21.68
C ASN A 559 0.35 -7.22 -20.87
N GLU A 560 0.14 -6.93 -19.61
CA GLU A 560 -0.85 -7.64 -18.82
C GLU A 560 -2.26 -7.31 -19.34
N ARG A 561 -3.12 -8.31 -19.46
CA ARG A 561 -4.49 -8.16 -19.93
C ARG A 561 -5.46 -8.57 -18.84
N ASN A 562 -6.41 -7.72 -18.55
CA ASN A 562 -7.38 -7.96 -17.49
C ASN A 562 -8.79 -7.74 -18.02
N THR A 563 -9.65 -8.74 -17.84
CA THR A 563 -11.07 -8.65 -18.13
C THR A 563 -11.84 -8.82 -16.84
N LEU A 564 -12.65 -7.84 -16.49
CA LEU A 564 -13.41 -7.81 -15.24
C LEU A 564 -14.89 -7.65 -15.50
N GLY A 565 -15.70 -8.28 -14.65
CA GLY A 565 -17.15 -8.12 -14.60
C GLY A 565 -17.63 -8.01 -13.16
N GLU A 566 -18.64 -7.18 -12.93
CA GLU A 566 -19.29 -6.99 -11.62
C GLU A 566 -20.80 -6.83 -11.80
N ILE A 567 -21.55 -7.41 -10.89
CA ILE A 567 -22.99 -7.18 -10.76
C ILE A 567 -23.34 -7.02 -9.29
N GLY A 568 -24.23 -6.10 -8.99
CA GLY A 568 -24.61 -5.89 -7.60
C GLY A 568 -25.99 -5.25 -7.41
N TYR A 569 -26.44 -5.36 -6.18
CA TYR A 569 -27.65 -4.75 -5.67
C TYR A 569 -27.35 -3.99 -4.40
N ARG A 570 -27.87 -2.78 -4.30
CA ARG A 570 -27.76 -1.92 -3.12
C ARG A 570 -29.14 -1.48 -2.66
N LEU A 571 -29.41 -1.70 -1.39
CA LEU A 571 -30.55 -1.14 -0.65
C LEU A 571 -30.02 -0.17 0.42
N ALA A 572 -30.56 1.03 0.48
CA ALA A 572 -30.14 2.02 1.48
C ALA A 572 -31.36 2.79 2.00
N CYS A 573 -31.94 2.31 3.09
CA CYS A 573 -32.97 2.98 3.86
C CYS A 573 -32.34 3.84 4.96
N ASN A 574 -33.13 4.62 5.68
CA ASN A 574 -32.63 5.48 6.75
C ASN A 574 -32.04 4.71 7.93
N THR A 575 -32.61 3.55 8.25
CA THR A 575 -32.23 2.73 9.42
C THR A 575 -31.55 1.42 9.05
N PHE A 576 -31.56 1.05 7.78
CA PHE A 576 -31.01 -0.21 7.30
C PHE A 576 -30.42 -0.04 5.91
N GLY A 577 -29.30 -0.69 5.65
CA GLY A 577 -28.71 -0.84 4.31
C GLY A 577 -28.11 -2.19 4.10
N ALA A 578 -28.15 -2.63 2.84
CA ALA A 578 -27.55 -3.86 2.38
C ALA A 578 -26.94 -3.66 1.00
N GLU A 579 -25.80 -4.25 0.77
CA GLU A 579 -25.17 -4.32 -0.55
C GLU A 579 -24.62 -5.71 -0.78
N ILE A 580 -24.90 -6.28 -1.95
CA ILE A 580 -24.36 -7.56 -2.39
C ILE A 580 -23.74 -7.37 -3.75
N THR A 581 -22.51 -7.84 -3.93
CA THR A 581 -21.74 -7.72 -5.18
C THR A 581 -21.13 -9.06 -5.54
N GLY A 582 -21.42 -9.57 -6.74
CA GLY A 582 -20.65 -10.63 -7.38
C GLY A 582 -19.61 -10.04 -8.34
N TYR A 583 -18.42 -10.63 -8.37
CA TYR A 583 -17.34 -10.19 -9.27
C TYR A 583 -16.62 -11.38 -9.88
N ALA A 584 -16.03 -11.15 -11.07
CA ALA A 584 -15.10 -12.06 -11.72
C ALA A 584 -14.02 -11.24 -12.45
N ALA A 585 -12.78 -11.72 -12.41
CA ALA A 585 -11.63 -11.10 -13.05
C ALA A 585 -10.72 -12.16 -13.65
N LEU A 586 -10.48 -12.08 -14.94
CA LEU A 586 -9.49 -12.89 -15.66
C LEU A 586 -8.24 -12.03 -15.87
N TRP A 587 -7.14 -12.46 -15.30
CA TRP A 587 -5.84 -11.79 -15.39
C TRP A 587 -4.88 -12.62 -16.22
N LYS A 588 -4.32 -12.05 -17.27
CA LYS A 588 -3.42 -12.72 -18.19
C LYS A 588 -2.08 -12.02 -18.31
N ASN A 589 -1.05 -12.81 -18.58
CA ASN A 589 0.33 -12.36 -18.83
C ASN A 589 0.97 -11.61 -17.64
N LYS A 590 0.66 -12.00 -16.40
CA LYS A 590 1.36 -11.43 -15.25
C LYS A 590 2.83 -11.82 -15.28
N ALA A 591 3.69 -10.83 -14.99
CA ALA A 591 5.10 -11.05 -14.72
C ALA A 591 5.35 -11.03 -13.20
N LEU A 592 6.13 -11.99 -12.71
CA LEU A 592 6.68 -12.01 -11.36
C LEU A 592 8.20 -11.92 -11.43
N LEU A 593 8.76 -11.07 -10.61
CA LEU A 593 10.20 -10.90 -10.45
C LEU A 593 10.57 -11.21 -9.02
N SER A 594 11.65 -11.94 -8.80
CA SER A 594 12.30 -11.93 -7.50
C SER A 594 12.76 -10.52 -7.17
N ALA A 595 12.78 -10.17 -5.89
CA ALA A 595 13.39 -8.91 -5.47
C ALA A 595 14.84 -8.88 -5.99
N PRO A 596 15.26 -7.77 -6.62
CA PRO A 596 16.63 -7.67 -7.14
C PRO A 596 17.70 -7.79 -6.04
N TYR A 597 17.31 -7.48 -4.82
CA TYR A 597 18.09 -7.62 -3.60
C TYR A 597 17.17 -8.21 -2.54
N SER A 598 17.26 -9.50 -2.36
CA SER A 598 16.66 -10.12 -1.19
C SER A 598 17.60 -9.85 -0.01
N THR A 599 17.18 -9.01 0.92
CA THR A 599 17.73 -9.00 2.29
C THR A 599 17.36 -10.28 3.03
N ILE A 600 16.45 -11.04 2.44
CA ILE A 600 16.01 -12.34 2.89
C ILE A 600 16.98 -13.33 2.27
N GLU A 601 17.79 -13.97 3.09
CA GLU A 601 18.81 -14.94 2.73
C GLU A 601 18.30 -16.17 1.97
N GLU A 602 17.01 -16.25 1.75
CA GLU A 602 16.32 -17.43 1.23
C GLU A 602 16.24 -17.51 -0.29
N ASP A 603 16.56 -16.44 -1.02
CA ASP A 603 16.54 -16.45 -2.50
C ASP A 603 17.93 -16.21 -3.12
N PRO A 604 18.77 -17.25 -3.24
CA PRO A 604 20.09 -17.13 -3.84
C PRO A 604 20.02 -16.91 -5.37
N VAL A 605 18.86 -17.00 -5.97
CA VAL A 605 18.69 -16.98 -7.43
C VAL A 605 17.72 -15.86 -7.83
N LYS A 606 18.12 -15.03 -8.78
CA LYS A 606 17.21 -14.10 -9.45
C LYS A 606 16.38 -14.86 -10.47
N TYR A 607 15.08 -14.59 -10.51
CA TYR A 607 14.20 -15.17 -11.52
C TYR A 607 13.24 -14.15 -12.12
N MET A 608 12.81 -14.42 -13.33
CA MET A 608 11.69 -13.75 -13.98
C MET A 608 10.71 -14.78 -14.52
N VAL A 609 9.50 -14.74 -14.00
CA VAL A 609 8.37 -15.50 -14.49
C VAL A 609 7.53 -14.61 -15.39
N LYS A 610 7.15 -15.08 -16.57
CA LYS A 610 6.28 -14.37 -17.52
C LYS A 610 5.07 -15.25 -17.88
N GLY A 611 3.96 -14.60 -18.20
CA GLY A 611 2.80 -15.28 -18.77
C GLY A 611 1.92 -16.00 -17.76
N LEU A 612 2.02 -15.70 -16.46
CA LEU A 612 1.09 -16.25 -15.48
C LEU A 612 -0.31 -15.69 -15.70
N ASP A 613 -1.30 -16.60 -15.74
CA ASP A 613 -2.72 -16.28 -15.81
C ASP A 613 -3.37 -16.61 -14.45
N ALA A 614 -4.33 -15.79 -14.03
CA ALA A 614 -5.10 -16.03 -12.82
C ALA A 614 -6.58 -15.74 -13.04
N PHE A 615 -7.45 -16.46 -12.33
CA PHE A 615 -8.87 -16.20 -12.30
C PHE A 615 -9.34 -15.97 -10.88
N HIS A 616 -9.93 -14.81 -10.65
CA HIS A 616 -10.46 -14.37 -9.37
C HIS A 616 -11.96 -14.18 -9.49
N TYR A 617 -12.74 -14.82 -8.64
CA TYR A 617 -14.18 -14.56 -8.55
C TYR A 617 -14.65 -14.64 -7.11
N GLY A 618 -15.79 -14.05 -6.82
CA GLY A 618 -16.32 -14.06 -5.47
C GLY A 618 -17.60 -13.27 -5.28
N LEU A 619 -18.09 -13.37 -4.06
CA LEU A 619 -19.27 -12.66 -3.56
C LEU A 619 -18.90 -11.85 -2.32
N GLU A 620 -19.39 -10.63 -2.28
CA GLU A 620 -19.25 -9.71 -1.14
C GLU A 620 -20.61 -9.23 -0.69
N ALA A 621 -20.79 -9.09 0.61
CA ALA A 621 -21.98 -8.53 1.22
C ALA A 621 -21.59 -7.53 2.31
N ASP A 622 -22.32 -6.42 2.38
CA ASP A 622 -22.28 -5.44 3.46
C ASP A 622 -23.70 -5.23 3.98
N LEU A 623 -23.85 -5.19 5.28
CA LEU A 623 -25.10 -4.96 5.96
C LEU A 623 -24.86 -3.92 7.05
N TRP A 624 -25.79 -2.98 7.21
CA TRP A 624 -25.81 -2.14 8.37
C TRP A 624 -27.24 -1.91 8.84
N TRP A 625 -27.38 -1.76 10.14
CA TRP A 625 -28.64 -1.38 10.78
C TRP A 625 -28.37 -0.40 11.92
N SER A 626 -29.24 0.59 12.07
CA SER A 626 -29.14 1.56 13.15
C SER A 626 -30.51 1.79 13.81
N HIS A 627 -30.50 1.85 15.13
CA HIS A 627 -31.66 2.25 15.92
C HIS A 627 -31.35 3.59 16.58
N GLU A 628 -31.96 4.65 16.05
CA GLU A 628 -31.70 6.03 16.42
C GLU A 628 -30.21 6.37 16.44
N ARG A 629 -29.73 7.03 17.51
CA ARG A 629 -28.30 7.27 17.76
C ARG A 629 -27.69 6.26 18.74
N PHE A 630 -28.55 5.45 19.36
CA PHE A 630 -28.15 4.56 20.46
C PHE A 630 -27.37 3.34 19.97
N LEU A 631 -27.81 2.70 18.90
CA LEU A 631 -27.22 1.44 18.45
C LEU A 631 -26.99 1.45 16.94
N ARG A 632 -25.79 1.03 16.54
CA ARG A 632 -25.46 0.70 15.16
C ARG A 632 -24.80 -0.66 15.09
N LEU A 633 -25.25 -1.48 14.16
CA LEU A 633 -24.69 -2.77 13.79
C LEU A 633 -24.19 -2.66 12.37
N ASP A 634 -22.95 -3.10 12.13
CA ASP A 634 -22.39 -3.26 10.79
C ASP A 634 -21.91 -4.71 10.68
N ALA A 635 -22.10 -5.35 9.52
CA ALA A 635 -21.59 -6.68 9.23
C ALA A 635 -21.16 -6.78 7.78
N PHE A 636 -20.13 -7.53 7.51
CA PHE A 636 -19.70 -7.82 6.14
C PHE A 636 -19.26 -9.26 5.97
N ALA A 637 -19.34 -9.75 4.74
CA ALA A 637 -18.77 -11.02 4.32
C ALA A 637 -18.11 -10.87 2.94
N SER A 638 -17.00 -11.55 2.73
CA SER A 638 -16.35 -11.70 1.43
C SER A 638 -15.91 -13.14 1.29
N VAL A 639 -16.35 -13.80 0.22
CA VAL A 639 -15.98 -15.17 -0.12
C VAL A 639 -15.50 -15.19 -1.56
N GLY A 640 -14.24 -15.50 -1.77
CA GLY A 640 -13.63 -15.61 -3.09
C GLY A 640 -13.07 -17.00 -3.37
N ASP A 641 -12.71 -17.24 -4.61
CA ASP A 641 -11.83 -18.32 -5.05
C ASP A 641 -10.91 -17.75 -6.12
N TRP A 642 -9.63 -17.67 -5.78
CA TRP A 642 -8.60 -17.06 -6.61
C TRP A 642 -7.53 -18.09 -6.90
N ARG A 643 -7.31 -18.40 -8.21
CA ARG A 643 -6.37 -19.45 -8.61
C ARG A 643 -5.53 -19.04 -9.81
N TRP A 644 -4.30 -19.50 -9.82
CA TRP A 644 -3.47 -19.55 -11.01
C TRP A 644 -4.05 -20.53 -12.01
N LYS A 645 -3.86 -20.28 -13.32
CA LYS A 645 -4.57 -20.98 -14.40
C LYS A 645 -3.66 -21.57 -15.46
N ASN A 646 -2.36 -21.53 -15.27
CA ASN A 646 -1.41 -22.16 -16.17
C ASN A 646 -0.06 -22.38 -15.48
N ASP A 647 0.68 -23.32 -16.04
CA ASP A 647 2.09 -23.49 -15.82
C ASP A 647 2.87 -22.55 -16.75
N VAL A 648 4.05 -22.13 -16.33
CA VAL A 648 4.90 -21.17 -17.05
C VAL A 648 6.36 -21.55 -16.99
N THR A 649 7.17 -20.82 -17.73
CA THR A 649 8.63 -20.95 -17.68
C THR A 649 9.22 -19.71 -17.02
N ALA A 650 10.10 -19.90 -16.03
CA ALA A 650 10.89 -18.87 -15.42
C ALA A 650 12.29 -18.85 -16.02
N THR A 651 12.82 -17.67 -16.30
CA THR A 651 14.24 -17.48 -16.59
C THR A 651 14.97 -17.23 -15.28
N ILE A 652 16.03 -18.00 -15.04
CA ILE A 652 16.89 -17.87 -13.87
C ILE A 652 18.16 -17.11 -14.27
N TYR A 653 18.58 -16.18 -13.42
CA TYR A 653 19.76 -15.36 -13.61
C TYR A 653 20.75 -15.58 -12.48
N ASP A 654 22.03 -15.64 -12.83
CA ASP A 654 23.10 -15.59 -11.86
C ASP A 654 23.07 -14.24 -11.12
N PRO A 655 23.02 -14.22 -9.78
CA PRO A 655 22.88 -12.98 -9.02
C PRO A 655 24.13 -12.11 -9.07
N THR A 656 25.28 -12.67 -9.43
CA THR A 656 26.59 -11.98 -9.50
C THR A 656 26.86 -11.47 -10.90
N THR A 657 26.80 -12.33 -11.90
CA THR A 657 27.14 -11.99 -13.30
C THR A 657 25.95 -11.36 -14.05
N LEU A 658 24.71 -11.48 -13.52
CA LEU A 658 23.48 -11.05 -14.14
C LEU A 658 23.18 -11.73 -15.50
N GLN A 659 23.84 -12.83 -15.79
CA GLN A 659 23.63 -13.60 -17.00
C GLN A 659 22.53 -14.65 -16.80
N PRO A 660 21.75 -14.98 -17.85
CA PRO A 660 20.79 -16.07 -17.77
C PRO A 660 21.50 -17.40 -17.59
N MET A 661 21.13 -18.13 -16.54
CA MET A 661 21.64 -19.48 -16.25
C MET A 661 20.83 -20.56 -16.96
N GLY A 662 19.58 -20.23 -17.37
CA GLY A 662 18.68 -21.17 -18.02
C GLY A 662 17.22 -20.88 -17.73
N ASN A 663 16.36 -21.79 -18.18
CA ASN A 663 14.94 -21.74 -17.95
C ASN A 663 14.50 -22.95 -17.13
N VAL A 664 13.58 -22.75 -16.20
CA VAL A 664 12.92 -23.80 -15.43
C VAL A 664 11.42 -23.71 -15.63
N ASN A 665 10.75 -24.85 -15.64
CA ASN A 665 9.29 -24.88 -15.63
C ASN A 665 8.79 -24.60 -14.22
N VAL A 666 7.73 -23.80 -14.12
CA VAL A 666 7.04 -23.48 -12.88
C VAL A 666 5.63 -24.01 -12.96
N TYR A 667 5.32 -24.97 -12.11
CA TYR A 667 4.04 -25.65 -12.10
C TYR A 667 3.08 -24.95 -11.11
N ALA A 668 2.29 -24.02 -11.64
CA ALA A 668 1.40 -23.18 -10.86
C ALA A 668 -0.09 -23.39 -11.14
N ASP A 669 -0.45 -24.15 -12.18
CA ASP A 669 -1.87 -24.35 -12.54
C ASP A 669 -2.66 -25.00 -11.41
N GLY A 670 -3.78 -24.36 -11.05
CA GLY A 670 -4.68 -24.81 -9.99
C GLY A 670 -4.34 -24.31 -8.58
N LEU A 671 -3.12 -23.80 -8.32
CA LEU A 671 -2.74 -23.28 -7.00
C LEU A 671 -3.58 -22.07 -6.63
N HIS A 672 -3.95 -21.95 -5.36
CA HIS A 672 -4.58 -20.74 -4.84
C HIS A 672 -3.61 -19.56 -4.88
N VAL A 673 -4.14 -18.38 -5.21
CA VAL A 673 -3.40 -17.13 -5.05
C VAL A 673 -3.27 -16.86 -3.56
N GLY A 674 -2.02 -16.78 -3.08
CA GLY A 674 -1.70 -16.62 -1.67
C GLY A 674 -1.70 -15.16 -1.20
N ASP A 675 -1.31 -14.99 0.05
CA ASP A 675 -1.02 -13.71 0.69
C ASP A 675 -2.27 -12.86 1.05
N ALA A 676 -3.47 -13.47 0.98
CA ALA A 676 -4.71 -12.89 1.49
C ALA A 676 -5.77 -13.98 1.74
N PRO A 677 -6.59 -13.86 2.82
CA PRO A 677 -7.67 -14.80 3.09
C PRO A 677 -8.77 -14.67 2.04
N GLN A 678 -9.20 -15.79 1.50
CA GLN A 678 -10.29 -15.86 0.51
C GLN A 678 -11.68 -15.90 1.14
N THR A 679 -11.74 -16.01 2.47
CA THR A 679 -12.98 -15.86 3.26
C THR A 679 -12.72 -14.88 4.40
N GLN A 680 -13.53 -13.81 4.44
CA GLN A 680 -13.48 -12.81 5.49
C GLN A 680 -14.91 -12.53 5.95
N ILE A 681 -15.16 -12.56 7.26
CA ILE A 681 -16.42 -12.12 7.87
C ILE A 681 -16.08 -11.16 8.98
N GLY A 682 -16.83 -10.07 9.07
CA GLY A 682 -16.67 -9.10 10.14
C GLY A 682 -18.01 -8.60 10.63
N ALA A 683 -18.08 -8.27 11.91
CA ALA A 683 -19.22 -7.64 12.52
C ALA A 683 -18.76 -6.59 13.53
N SER A 684 -19.49 -5.51 13.64
CA SER A 684 -19.24 -4.50 14.66
C SER A 684 -20.55 -3.97 15.26
N VAL A 685 -20.48 -3.65 16.54
CA VAL A 685 -21.54 -3.04 17.31
C VAL A 685 -21.03 -1.73 17.86
N ARG A 686 -21.78 -0.65 17.69
CA ARG A 686 -21.55 0.63 18.38
C ARG A 686 -22.75 0.95 19.24
N LEU A 687 -22.50 1.20 20.53
CA LEU A 687 -23.48 1.66 21.52
C LEU A 687 -23.11 3.09 21.93
N SER A 688 -23.99 4.04 21.72
CA SER A 688 -23.87 5.43 22.20
C SER A 688 -24.73 5.59 23.44
N LEU A 689 -24.13 5.29 24.61
CA LEU A 689 -24.83 5.22 25.90
C LEU A 689 -25.33 6.60 26.38
N THR A 690 -24.54 7.61 26.07
CA THR A 690 -24.90 9.03 26.31
C THR A 690 -24.41 9.85 25.11
N PRO A 691 -24.76 11.10 24.95
CA PRO A 691 -24.31 11.97 23.87
C PRO A 691 -22.78 12.08 23.73
N GLY A 692 -22.04 11.66 24.75
CA GLY A 692 -20.58 11.71 24.74
C GLY A 692 -19.87 10.39 24.95
N LEU A 693 -20.57 9.27 25.18
CA LEU A 693 -19.94 7.99 25.49
C LEU A 693 -20.35 6.92 24.47
N ASP A 694 -19.40 6.53 23.65
CA ASP A 694 -19.51 5.45 22.67
C ASP A 694 -18.72 4.23 23.10
N ILE A 695 -19.31 3.06 23.01
CA ILE A 695 -18.64 1.76 23.15
C ILE A 695 -18.75 1.05 21.80
N ARG A 696 -17.64 0.48 21.33
CA ARG A 696 -17.57 -0.29 20.09
C ARG A 696 -16.99 -1.67 20.39
N ALA A 697 -17.60 -2.70 19.83
CA ALA A 697 -17.04 -4.05 19.78
C ALA A 697 -16.95 -4.48 18.32
N GLU A 698 -15.85 -5.16 17.94
CA GLU A 698 -15.62 -5.67 16.60
C GLU A 698 -15.20 -7.13 16.68
N TRP A 699 -15.66 -7.90 15.73
CA TRP A 699 -15.26 -9.28 15.51
C TRP A 699 -14.89 -9.50 14.04
N PHE A 700 -13.79 -10.21 13.78
CA PHE A 700 -13.34 -10.61 12.45
C PHE A 700 -13.02 -12.10 12.47
N TRP A 701 -13.36 -12.77 11.39
CA TRP A 701 -12.96 -14.14 11.06
C TRP A 701 -12.35 -14.18 9.68
N ASN A 702 -11.14 -14.75 9.60
CA ASN A 702 -10.41 -14.96 8.36
C ASN A 702 -10.12 -16.46 8.19
N ASP A 703 -10.39 -16.97 7.01
CA ASP A 703 -10.18 -18.37 6.67
C ASP A 703 -9.83 -18.53 5.18
N ARG A 704 -9.49 -19.74 4.76
CA ARG A 704 -9.06 -20.05 3.40
C ARG A 704 -7.94 -19.12 2.95
N TYR A 705 -6.91 -19.09 3.75
CA TYR A 705 -5.72 -18.29 3.56
C TYR A 705 -4.54 -19.21 3.22
N TRP A 706 -3.90 -18.98 2.07
CA TRP A 706 -2.73 -19.75 1.62
C TRP A 706 -1.49 -18.88 1.63
N ALA A 707 -0.34 -19.51 1.91
CA ALA A 707 0.96 -18.90 1.78
C ALA A 707 1.23 -18.52 0.32
N ASP A 708 2.02 -17.48 0.10
CA ASP A 708 2.44 -17.09 -1.24
C ASP A 708 3.43 -18.13 -1.78
N PHE A 709 3.19 -18.66 -2.97
CA PHE A 709 4.06 -19.68 -3.54
C PHE A 709 5.41 -19.09 -3.99
N ASP A 710 6.43 -19.93 -3.96
CA ASP A 710 7.75 -19.61 -4.52
C ASP A 710 7.90 -20.25 -5.90
N PRO A 711 8.01 -19.45 -6.97
CA PRO A 711 8.19 -20.01 -8.31
C PRO A 711 9.35 -20.97 -8.45
N VAL A 712 10.48 -20.75 -7.77
CA VAL A 712 11.65 -21.60 -7.89
C VAL A 712 11.53 -22.90 -7.10
N SER A 713 10.61 -23.01 -6.18
CA SER A 713 10.31 -24.26 -5.48
C SER A 713 9.28 -25.15 -6.21
N ARG A 714 8.66 -24.65 -7.29
CA ARG A 714 7.59 -25.32 -8.05
C ARG A 714 8.08 -25.88 -9.39
N THR A 715 9.23 -26.56 -9.38
CA THR A 715 9.87 -27.06 -10.59
C THR A 715 9.65 -28.56 -10.85
N ASP A 716 9.02 -29.28 -9.93
CA ASP A 716 8.65 -30.68 -10.09
C ASP A 716 7.25 -30.80 -10.71
N PRO A 717 7.07 -31.49 -11.86
CA PRO A 717 5.76 -31.68 -12.49
C PRO A 717 4.77 -32.51 -11.65
N GLU A 718 5.29 -33.35 -10.75
CA GLU A 718 4.47 -34.18 -9.85
C GLU A 718 4.02 -33.40 -8.59
N ASP A 719 4.68 -32.28 -8.29
CA ASP A 719 4.28 -31.41 -7.18
C ASP A 719 3.13 -30.49 -7.60
N ARG A 720 1.92 -30.94 -7.33
CA ARG A 720 0.67 -30.20 -7.56
C ARG A 720 -0.04 -29.85 -6.26
N ALA A 721 0.62 -30.08 -5.12
CA ALA A 721 0.08 -29.72 -3.82
C ALA A 721 -0.16 -28.22 -3.74
N ASP A 722 -1.25 -27.82 -3.10
CA ASP A 722 -1.51 -26.40 -2.85
C ASP A 722 -0.47 -25.84 -1.87
N SER A 723 -0.25 -24.54 -1.88
CA SER A 723 0.59 -23.88 -0.88
C SER A 723 0.04 -24.10 0.53
N TYR A 724 0.89 -24.01 1.54
CA TYR A 724 0.48 -24.17 2.94
C TYR A 724 -0.72 -23.30 3.28
N ARG A 725 -1.79 -23.96 3.75
CA ARG A 725 -2.99 -23.28 4.22
C ARG A 725 -2.79 -22.79 5.65
N ILE A 726 -2.76 -21.47 5.82
CA ILE A 726 -2.66 -20.81 7.11
C ILE A 726 -3.92 -21.11 7.95
N PRO A 727 -3.78 -21.44 9.25
CA PRO A 727 -4.92 -21.64 10.13
C PRO A 727 -5.87 -20.44 10.17
N SER A 728 -7.17 -20.69 10.22
CA SER A 728 -8.18 -19.65 10.42
C SER A 728 -8.03 -19.00 11.78
N TYR A 729 -8.41 -17.73 11.88
CA TYR A 729 -8.31 -16.99 13.13
C TYR A 729 -9.47 -16.02 13.35
N HIS A 730 -9.73 -15.72 14.62
CA HIS A 730 -10.71 -14.76 15.06
C HIS A 730 -10.03 -13.61 15.79
N LEU A 731 -10.46 -12.38 15.52
CA LEU A 731 -10.01 -11.19 16.23
C LEU A 731 -11.21 -10.52 16.90
N PHE A 732 -11.04 -10.15 18.16
CA PHE A 732 -12.03 -9.40 18.92
C PHE A 732 -11.39 -8.10 19.42
N ASN A 733 -12.03 -6.97 19.13
CA ASN A 733 -11.58 -5.66 19.56
C ASN A 733 -12.71 -4.94 20.32
N VAL A 734 -12.34 -4.18 21.34
CA VAL A 734 -13.27 -3.32 22.06
C VAL A 734 -12.67 -1.93 22.20
N GLY A 735 -13.48 -0.91 21.92
CA GLY A 735 -13.10 0.49 22.04
C GLY A 735 -14.10 1.26 22.88
N VAL A 736 -13.62 2.18 23.69
CA VAL A 736 -14.41 3.15 24.43
C VAL A 736 -13.96 4.55 24.06
N LYS A 737 -14.89 5.40 23.67
CA LYS A 737 -14.65 6.80 23.37
C LYS A 737 -15.55 7.68 24.22
N TRP A 738 -14.96 8.63 24.92
CA TRP A 738 -15.69 9.69 25.61
C TRP A 738 -15.39 11.03 24.98
N THR A 739 -16.44 11.78 24.68
CA THR A 739 -16.38 13.14 24.13
C THR A 739 -17.10 14.08 25.09
N GLY A 740 -16.42 15.12 25.49
CA GLY A 740 -16.96 16.14 26.39
C GLY A 740 -16.37 17.50 26.11
N SER A 741 -16.70 18.47 26.94
CA SER A 741 -16.11 19.80 26.84
C SER A 741 -15.86 20.40 28.22
N ILE A 742 -14.75 21.15 28.33
CA ILE A 742 -14.46 22.01 29.48
C ILE A 742 -14.41 23.44 28.97
N ARG A 743 -15.37 24.27 29.38
CA ARG A 743 -15.60 25.62 28.83
C ARG A 743 -15.79 25.56 27.30
N LYS A 744 -14.88 26.13 26.51
CA LYS A 744 -14.94 26.14 25.05
C LYS A 744 -14.07 25.06 24.40
N MET A 745 -13.32 24.31 25.19
CA MET A 745 -12.40 23.29 24.70
C MET A 745 -13.11 21.93 24.67
N GLY A 746 -13.25 21.33 23.49
CA GLY A 746 -13.69 19.96 23.31
C GLY A 746 -12.57 18.99 23.71
N ILE A 747 -12.94 17.89 24.36
CA ILE A 747 -12.02 16.84 24.79
C ILE A 747 -12.56 15.51 24.30
N VAL A 748 -11.67 14.71 23.67
CA VAL A 748 -11.96 13.31 23.33
C VAL A 748 -10.92 12.43 24.02
N LEU A 749 -11.41 11.47 24.79
CA LEU A 749 -10.61 10.39 25.36
C LEU A 749 -10.97 9.10 24.66
N PHE A 750 -10.01 8.25 24.38
CA PHE A 750 -10.28 6.93 23.84
C PHE A 750 -9.38 5.86 24.47
N LEU A 751 -9.93 4.67 24.52
CA LEU A 751 -9.24 3.45 24.95
C LEU A 751 -9.66 2.33 24.01
N ASN A 752 -8.68 1.67 23.38
CA ASN A 752 -8.91 0.55 22.46
C ASN A 752 -8.13 -0.67 22.95
N ALA A 753 -8.81 -1.77 23.18
CA ALA A 753 -8.21 -3.09 23.38
C ALA A 753 -8.37 -3.89 22.10
N ASN A 754 -7.26 -4.16 21.40
CA ASN A 754 -7.24 -4.94 20.19
C ASN A 754 -6.82 -6.37 20.48
N ASN A 755 -7.33 -7.33 19.70
CA ASN A 755 -7.03 -8.75 19.82
C ASN A 755 -7.15 -9.24 21.29
N ILE A 756 -8.28 -8.93 21.93
CA ILE A 756 -8.49 -9.21 23.36
C ILE A 756 -8.38 -10.70 23.72
N ALA A 757 -8.62 -11.58 22.76
CA ALA A 757 -8.47 -13.03 22.89
C ALA A 757 -6.99 -13.49 22.80
N ASP A 758 -6.07 -12.59 22.53
CA ASP A 758 -4.63 -12.86 22.32
C ASP A 758 -4.37 -13.93 21.25
N ALA A 759 -5.14 -13.88 20.16
CA ALA A 759 -4.97 -14.81 19.06
C ALA A 759 -3.60 -14.63 18.39
N ARG A 760 -2.86 -15.72 18.26
CA ARG A 760 -1.62 -15.76 17.49
C ARG A 760 -1.94 -16.12 16.04
N TYR A 761 -1.70 -15.22 15.12
CA TYR A 761 -2.02 -15.42 13.73
C TYR A 761 -0.91 -14.89 12.81
N ILE A 762 -0.91 -15.38 11.59
CA ILE A 762 0.06 -15.04 10.56
C ILE A 762 -0.56 -14.01 9.64
N GLU A 763 0.12 -12.89 9.46
CA GLU A 763 -0.32 -11.81 8.56
C GLU A 763 0.12 -12.05 7.13
N ARG A 764 1.36 -12.49 6.94
CA ARG A 764 1.93 -12.84 5.63
C ARG A 764 2.85 -14.03 5.75
N SER A 765 2.92 -14.80 4.68
CA SER A 765 3.75 -15.99 4.66
C SER A 765 4.23 -16.32 3.25
N LYS A 766 5.35 -17.01 3.19
CA LYS A 766 5.89 -17.65 2.00
C LYS A 766 5.83 -19.16 2.18
N ASP A 767 5.41 -19.85 1.13
CA ASP A 767 5.35 -21.30 1.10
C ASP A 767 6.76 -21.89 1.10
N GLY A 768 6.91 -23.05 1.69
CA GLY A 768 8.15 -23.81 1.69
C GLY A 768 8.07 -25.04 0.80
N ALA A 769 9.18 -25.74 0.61
CA ALA A 769 9.26 -26.90 -0.26
C ALA A 769 8.35 -28.08 0.17
N GLY A 770 7.99 -28.15 1.45
CA GLY A 770 7.08 -29.21 1.97
C GLY A 770 5.61 -28.83 1.94
N HIS A 771 5.25 -27.59 1.60
CA HIS A 771 3.88 -27.05 1.61
C HIS A 771 3.16 -27.29 2.94
N ASP A 772 3.90 -27.23 4.03
CA ASP A 772 3.46 -27.59 5.37
C ASP A 772 3.92 -26.61 6.46
N ARG A 773 3.50 -26.88 7.68
CA ARG A 773 3.84 -26.10 8.86
C ARG A 773 5.35 -26.09 9.16
N ALA A 774 6.09 -27.07 8.76
CA ALA A 774 7.52 -27.18 9.08
C ALA A 774 8.38 -26.33 8.16
N THR A 775 7.95 -26.11 6.94
CA THR A 775 8.77 -25.50 5.89
C THR A 775 8.35 -24.08 5.52
N PHE A 776 7.11 -23.66 5.83
CA PHE A 776 6.70 -22.28 5.58
C PHE A 776 7.42 -21.27 6.48
N THR A 777 7.48 -20.01 6.03
CA THR A 777 7.94 -18.89 6.84
C THR A 777 6.89 -17.77 6.86
N GLY A 778 6.79 -17.01 7.95
CA GLY A 778 5.76 -15.98 8.08
C GLY A 778 6.11 -14.82 9.00
N TYR A 779 5.31 -13.76 8.88
CA TYR A 779 5.24 -12.66 9.83
C TYR A 779 4.03 -12.86 10.73
N TRP A 780 4.28 -13.00 12.03
CA TRP A 780 3.23 -13.08 13.04
C TRP A 780 2.80 -11.68 13.44
N ALA A 781 1.51 -11.52 13.61
CA ALA A 781 0.89 -10.29 14.08
C ALA A 781 1.16 -10.03 15.56
N GLU A 782 0.96 -8.77 15.95
CA GLU A 782 0.95 -8.37 17.36
C GLU A 782 -0.17 -9.11 18.12
N GLY A 783 0.15 -9.57 19.32
CA GLY A 783 -0.81 -10.14 20.25
C GLY A 783 -1.81 -9.09 20.79
N ARG A 784 -2.39 -9.37 21.94
CA ARG A 784 -3.27 -8.42 22.62
C ARG A 784 -2.55 -7.13 22.96
N ASN A 785 -3.14 -5.99 22.56
CA ASN A 785 -2.60 -4.66 22.87
C ASN A 785 -3.69 -3.68 23.37
N LEU A 786 -3.25 -2.69 24.14
CA LEU A 786 -4.10 -1.65 24.72
C LEU A 786 -3.59 -0.28 24.28
N ASN A 787 -4.40 0.47 23.55
CA ASN A 787 -4.07 1.79 23.04
C ASN A 787 -4.96 2.85 23.67
N PHE A 788 -4.42 3.99 24.02
CA PHE A 788 -5.18 5.07 24.61
C PHE A 788 -4.66 6.44 24.18
N GLY A 789 -5.49 7.45 24.28
CA GLY A 789 -5.06 8.81 23.96
C GLY A 789 -6.10 9.87 24.29
N ILE A 790 -5.66 11.10 24.07
CA ILE A 790 -6.42 12.32 24.30
C ILE A 790 -6.33 13.24 23.08
N ARG A 791 -7.43 13.91 22.78
CA ARG A 791 -7.53 14.95 21.76
C ARG A 791 -8.26 16.16 22.31
N LEU A 792 -7.68 17.33 22.10
CA LEU A 792 -8.17 18.64 22.50
C LEU A 792 -8.56 19.43 21.25
N MET A 793 -9.71 20.09 21.26
CA MET A 793 -10.25 20.84 20.13
C MET A 793 -10.69 22.23 20.58
N LEU A 794 -10.30 23.30 19.82
CA LEU A 794 -10.65 24.70 20.04
C LEU A 794 -11.40 25.28 18.85
#